data_363813322863de5a1d83821d755253f3
#
_entry.id   363813322863de5a1d83821d755253f3
#
_cell.length_a   1.000
_cell.length_b   1.000
_cell.length_c   1.000
_cell.angle_alpha   90.00
_cell.angle_beta   90.00
_cell.angle_gamma   90.00
#
_symmetry.space_group_name_H-M   'P 1'
#
loop_
_entity.id
_entity.type
_entity.pdbx_description
1 polymer ?
#
loop_
_entity_poly.entity_id
_entity_poly.type
_entity_poly.pdbx_seq_one_letter_code
_entity_poly.pdbx_strand_id
1 'polypeptide(L)'
;MDWKPVGIIPKFVDIVVNGMQDRLFHIKALAQDPAATEKRTKFVEAIERDLNTQQLLTQIESELGVNARNVPEAELPQNTEELDLYMQLNYKQGIEIAIEQAIDNVFMTNKYHEVKRRVDMDLVTLGIGCVKHGFNNTDGITVDWVDPADLIWSYTEDPNFGDVYYFGEIRRLKMNELKKQFPELTNEDLVQINKKGSNWADYNANRYEREDTFDSNTLNILYFNWKTWENDVYKIKETSTGASKAIQKDDQFNPPKDSRSRFEKVKQTREVVYEGAYVLGTEIILKWEKAKNMVRPNSNANKVLMNYVVSAPRLYKGRINSIVNKITPYADLIQLTHLKLQQVIQRMTPSGVYLDADGLAEIDLGNGTNYNPQEALNMYFQTGSIIGRSLTTEGEINPGKIPIQELPGGGGQQIELLIGAYNQYLSMIRDITGLNEARDGSDPDPYSLVGVQKLAAANSNTATRHILHASMSITSTLAEAICLRFQDVIEFHPTKEAFIGSIGRFSVGSLEELDGLHIHDFGIFLELEPDEDEKALVEQNIQAALAKESIHLEDAIDIREIKNSKLANQLLKYRRVRKQQDDQAFAIEQQQAQAKAQADAQATVEQAKAQSQQVVTKMKIDEETAKEGLNEKFLQVEKEVKKELMQYEFDLNVKLKEMEMNFQKDIAKQNKDSDERMNDKKMKTEEKKAGIKDTQAKPSKSFESKGNDVTGGIDLSRFEPK
;
A
#
# COMPACT_ATOMS: atom_id res chain seq x y z
N MET A 1 29.14 23.60 -28.96
CA MET A 1 28.05 23.51 -27.97
C MET A 1 27.41 22.15 -28.05
N ASP A 2 27.23 21.52 -26.94
CA ASP A 2 26.48 20.26 -26.89
C ASP A 2 24.99 20.56 -26.74
N TRP A 3 24.20 20.18 -27.76
CA TRP A 3 22.76 20.40 -27.80
C TRP A 3 21.95 19.29 -27.10
N LYS A 4 22.64 18.36 -26.45
CA LYS A 4 21.94 17.33 -25.71
C LYS A 4 21.15 17.93 -24.56
N PRO A 5 19.87 17.59 -24.41
CA PRO A 5 19.07 18.12 -23.33
C PRO A 5 19.58 17.61 -21.97
N VAL A 6 19.51 18.47 -20.97
CA VAL A 6 19.79 18.08 -19.59
C VAL A 6 18.63 17.22 -19.08
N GLY A 7 18.88 15.94 -18.78
CA GLY A 7 17.88 14.95 -18.40
C GLY A 7 17.36 15.15 -16.97
N ILE A 8 16.70 16.27 -16.68
CA ILE A 8 16.14 16.57 -15.35
C ILE A 8 14.77 15.96 -15.17
N ILE A 9 13.91 16.03 -16.19
CA ILE A 9 12.53 15.51 -16.14
C ILE A 9 12.50 14.04 -15.81
N PRO A 10 13.31 13.15 -16.44
CA PRO A 10 13.32 11.72 -16.10
C PRO A 10 13.55 11.45 -14.61
N LYS A 11 14.48 12.17 -13.97
CA LYS A 11 14.74 12.02 -12.53
C LYS A 11 13.46 12.19 -11.69
N PHE A 12 12.68 13.25 -11.93
CA PHE A 12 11.45 13.50 -11.18
C PHE A 12 10.35 12.52 -11.50
N VAL A 13 10.25 12.07 -12.75
CA VAL A 13 9.30 11.03 -13.19
C VAL A 13 9.62 9.71 -12.51
N ASP A 14 10.87 9.27 -12.55
CA ASP A 14 11.30 8.00 -11.97
C ASP A 14 11.09 7.95 -10.44
N ILE A 15 11.32 9.05 -9.74
CA ILE A 15 11.06 9.13 -8.30
C ILE A 15 9.58 8.89 -7.99
N VAL A 16 8.67 9.51 -8.77
CA VAL A 16 7.23 9.34 -8.55
C VAL A 16 6.79 7.92 -8.90
N VAL A 17 7.19 7.41 -10.07
CA VAL A 17 6.83 6.07 -10.54
C VAL A 17 7.34 4.99 -9.61
N ASN A 18 8.62 5.04 -9.22
CA ASN A 18 9.18 4.05 -8.30
C ASN A 18 8.52 4.12 -6.91
N GLY A 19 8.25 5.33 -6.40
CA GLY A 19 7.53 5.49 -5.14
C GLY A 19 6.06 5.00 -5.18
N MET A 20 5.47 4.85 -6.37
CA MET A 20 4.17 4.19 -6.54
C MET A 20 4.29 2.67 -6.57
N GLN A 21 5.38 2.14 -7.12
CA GLN A 21 5.64 0.71 -7.23
C GLN A 21 5.99 0.05 -5.89
N ASP A 22 6.58 0.79 -4.97
CA ASP A 22 6.90 0.30 -3.61
C ASP A 22 5.65 -0.04 -2.80
N ARG A 23 4.47 0.42 -3.24
CA ARG A 23 3.21 0.14 -2.57
C ARG A 23 2.57 -1.12 -3.14
N LEU A 24 2.77 -2.21 -2.41
CA LEU A 24 2.10 -3.47 -2.70
C LEU A 24 0.60 -3.37 -2.36
N PHE A 25 -0.21 -4.06 -3.12
CA PHE A 25 -1.65 -4.15 -2.89
C PHE A 25 -2.11 -5.60 -2.99
N HIS A 26 -3.17 -5.91 -2.27
CA HIS A 26 -3.86 -7.20 -2.35
C HIS A 26 -5.30 -6.97 -2.76
N ILE A 27 -5.80 -7.86 -3.60
CA ILE A 27 -7.19 -7.84 -4.01
C ILE A 27 -7.98 -8.62 -2.99
N LYS A 28 -9.05 -8.03 -2.49
CA LYS A 28 -10.05 -8.68 -1.64
C LYS A 28 -11.40 -8.65 -2.33
N ALA A 29 -12.05 -9.79 -2.37
CA ALA A 29 -13.41 -9.94 -2.85
C ALA A 29 -14.35 -10.18 -1.67
N LEU A 30 -15.49 -9.52 -1.68
CA LEU A 30 -16.55 -9.69 -0.72
C LEU A 30 -17.87 -9.96 -1.47
N ALA A 31 -18.50 -11.08 -1.22
CA ALA A 31 -19.82 -11.38 -1.78
C ALA A 31 -20.89 -10.52 -1.08
N GLN A 32 -21.63 -9.73 -1.87
CA GLN A 32 -22.62 -8.75 -1.39
C GLN A 32 -24.05 -9.19 -1.63
N ASP A 33 -24.25 -10.31 -2.30
CA ASP A 33 -25.58 -10.86 -2.60
C ASP A 33 -26.32 -11.33 -1.34
N PRO A 34 -27.66 -11.38 -1.37
CA PRO A 34 -28.46 -11.78 -0.23
C PRO A 34 -28.16 -13.19 0.30
N ALA A 35 -27.80 -14.13 -0.59
CA ALA A 35 -27.48 -15.50 -0.20
C ALA A 35 -26.15 -15.59 0.57
N ALA A 36 -25.13 -14.86 0.14
CA ALA A 36 -23.84 -14.78 0.84
C ALA A 36 -24.00 -14.05 2.18
N THR A 37 -24.80 -12.98 2.20
CA THR A 37 -25.12 -12.24 3.43
C THR A 37 -25.85 -13.12 4.44
N GLU A 38 -26.82 -13.96 4.00
CA GLU A 38 -27.52 -14.91 4.86
C GLU A 38 -26.55 -15.95 5.45
N LYS A 39 -25.64 -16.49 4.64
CA LYS A 39 -24.60 -17.42 5.13
C LYS A 39 -23.71 -16.77 6.20
N ARG A 40 -23.29 -15.51 5.96
CA ARG A 40 -22.51 -14.73 6.92
C ARG A 40 -23.27 -14.51 8.22
N THR A 41 -24.54 -14.11 8.14
CA THR A 41 -25.39 -13.89 9.33
C THR A 41 -25.60 -15.18 10.11
N LYS A 42 -25.87 -16.31 9.45
CA LYS A 42 -26.00 -17.62 10.10
C LYS A 42 -24.71 -18.04 10.81
N PHE A 43 -23.55 -17.72 10.25
CA PHE A 43 -22.28 -18.02 10.88
C PHE A 43 -22.06 -17.14 12.13
N VAL A 44 -22.38 -15.84 12.06
CA VAL A 44 -22.36 -14.95 13.22
C VAL A 44 -23.30 -15.44 14.32
N GLU A 45 -24.56 -15.81 13.97
CA GLU A 45 -25.52 -16.38 14.90
C GLU A 45 -25.05 -17.70 15.53
N ALA A 46 -24.32 -18.51 14.77
CA ALA A 46 -23.74 -19.75 15.29
C ALA A 46 -22.64 -19.45 16.34
N ILE A 47 -21.75 -18.49 16.07
CA ILE A 47 -20.71 -18.07 17.02
C ILE A 47 -21.34 -17.41 18.26
N GLU A 48 -22.34 -16.55 18.09
CA GLU A 48 -23.07 -15.94 19.22
C GLU A 48 -23.76 -17.00 20.09
N ARG A 49 -24.28 -18.05 19.46
CA ARG A 49 -24.83 -19.20 20.18
C ARG A 49 -23.75 -19.93 20.97
N ASP A 50 -22.60 -20.20 20.35
CA ASP A 50 -21.45 -20.85 21.01
C ASP A 50 -20.96 -20.03 22.19
N LEU A 51 -20.93 -18.69 22.06
CA LEU A 51 -20.61 -17.75 23.14
C LEU A 51 -21.59 -17.85 24.31
N ASN A 52 -22.89 -17.81 24.02
CA ASN A 52 -23.94 -17.83 25.03
C ASN A 52 -24.05 -19.22 25.73
N THR A 53 -23.64 -20.28 25.06
CA THR A 53 -23.74 -21.67 25.56
C THR A 53 -22.38 -22.26 25.93
N GLN A 54 -21.35 -21.47 26.09
CA GLN A 54 -19.96 -21.89 26.32
C GLN A 54 -19.84 -22.91 27.49
N GLN A 55 -20.50 -22.65 28.61
CA GLN A 55 -20.46 -23.54 29.78
C GLN A 55 -21.08 -24.91 29.50
N LEU A 56 -22.16 -24.96 28.75
CA LEU A 56 -22.81 -26.22 28.38
C LEU A 56 -21.98 -26.99 27.36
N LEU A 57 -21.38 -26.30 26.39
CA LEU A 57 -20.54 -26.94 25.39
C LEU A 57 -19.28 -27.55 26.01
N THR A 58 -18.65 -26.87 26.98
CA THR A 58 -17.50 -27.40 27.74
C THR A 58 -17.88 -28.65 28.52
N GLN A 59 -19.08 -28.70 29.11
CA GLN A 59 -19.58 -29.91 29.79
C GLN A 59 -19.80 -31.06 28.81
N ILE A 60 -20.42 -30.80 27.66
CA ILE A 60 -20.66 -31.81 26.60
C ILE A 60 -19.34 -32.35 26.06
N GLU A 61 -18.36 -31.49 25.82
CA GLU A 61 -17.04 -31.90 25.34
C GLU A 61 -16.30 -32.77 26.39
N SER A 62 -16.42 -32.42 27.66
CA SER A 62 -15.79 -33.21 28.76
C SER A 62 -16.46 -34.55 29.00
N GLU A 63 -17.80 -34.66 28.82
CA GLU A 63 -18.57 -35.90 29.07
C GLU A 63 -18.61 -36.81 27.84
N LEU A 64 -18.73 -36.29 26.64
CA LEU A 64 -18.93 -37.06 25.41
C LEU A 64 -17.71 -37.14 24.51
N GLY A 65 -16.67 -36.32 24.73
CA GLY A 65 -15.44 -36.30 23.93
C GLY A 65 -15.66 -35.85 22.49
N VAL A 66 -16.82 -35.22 22.19
CA VAL A 66 -17.18 -34.74 20.85
C VAL A 66 -17.10 -33.23 20.83
N ASN A 67 -16.34 -32.71 19.88
CA ASN A 67 -16.28 -31.26 19.66
C ASN A 67 -17.60 -30.80 19.03
N ALA A 68 -18.43 -30.11 19.81
CA ALA A 68 -19.74 -29.61 19.39
C ALA A 68 -19.71 -28.12 19.01
N ARG A 69 -18.54 -27.49 19.07
CA ARG A 69 -18.37 -26.07 18.75
C ARG A 69 -18.09 -25.86 17.27
N ASN A 70 -18.54 -24.73 16.75
CA ASN A 70 -18.25 -24.31 15.37
C ASN A 70 -16.83 -23.74 15.22
N VAL A 71 -16.26 -23.19 16.31
CA VAL A 71 -14.94 -22.56 16.35
C VAL A 71 -14.15 -23.12 17.54
N PRO A 72 -12.84 -23.37 17.41
CA PRO A 72 -11.98 -23.79 18.53
C PRO A 72 -12.07 -22.81 19.70
N GLU A 73 -12.03 -23.33 20.94
CA GLU A 73 -12.15 -22.49 22.15
C GLU A 73 -11.10 -21.39 22.23
N ALA A 74 -9.88 -21.66 21.75
CA ALA A 74 -8.78 -20.72 21.75
C ALA A 74 -9.04 -19.49 20.85
N GLU A 75 -9.83 -19.66 19.80
CA GLU A 75 -10.12 -18.61 18.81
C GLU A 75 -11.51 -17.96 19.02
N LEU A 76 -12.31 -18.47 19.99
CA LEU A 76 -13.64 -17.96 20.23
C LEU A 76 -13.59 -16.52 20.76
N PRO A 77 -14.25 -15.54 20.10
CA PRO A 77 -14.31 -14.17 20.58
C PRO A 77 -15.08 -14.09 21.89
N GLN A 78 -14.67 -13.20 22.81
CA GLN A 78 -15.31 -13.06 24.11
C GLN A 78 -16.41 -12.00 24.14
N ASN A 79 -16.31 -11.00 23.24
CA ASN A 79 -17.23 -9.88 23.16
C ASN A 79 -17.72 -9.66 21.72
N THR A 80 -18.84 -8.94 21.57
CA THR A 80 -19.40 -8.57 20.25
C THR A 80 -18.40 -7.75 19.40
N GLU A 81 -17.59 -6.89 20.04
CA GLU A 81 -16.55 -6.13 19.33
C GLU A 81 -15.41 -7.03 18.82
N GLU A 82 -15.06 -8.06 19.57
CA GLU A 82 -14.08 -9.07 19.16
C GLU A 82 -14.65 -9.98 18.07
N LEU A 83 -15.96 -10.26 18.10
CA LEU A 83 -16.65 -10.99 17.05
C LEU A 83 -16.60 -10.26 15.70
N ASP A 84 -16.82 -8.95 15.71
CA ASP A 84 -16.69 -8.14 14.48
C ASP A 84 -15.26 -8.19 13.92
N LEU A 85 -14.25 -8.13 14.78
CA LEU A 85 -12.86 -8.25 14.38
C LEU A 85 -12.52 -9.65 13.87
N TYR A 86 -13.01 -10.69 14.54
CA TYR A 86 -12.87 -12.09 14.12
C TYR A 86 -13.46 -12.32 12.75
N MET A 87 -14.67 -11.78 12.50
CA MET A 87 -15.34 -11.86 11.20
C MET A 87 -14.56 -11.15 10.09
N GLN A 88 -13.88 -10.06 10.40
CA GLN A 88 -13.06 -9.35 9.41
C GLN A 88 -11.74 -10.06 9.09
N LEU A 89 -11.16 -10.77 10.05
CA LEU A 89 -9.85 -11.42 9.91
C LEU A 89 -9.98 -12.87 9.41
N ASN A 90 -10.89 -13.64 10.01
CA ASN A 90 -10.91 -15.09 9.85
C ASN A 90 -12.06 -15.60 8.98
N TYR A 91 -13.17 -14.84 8.87
CA TYR A 91 -14.29 -15.29 8.07
C TYR A 91 -14.10 -14.94 6.59
N LYS A 92 -14.01 -15.96 5.76
CA LYS A 92 -14.02 -15.86 4.30
C LYS A 92 -14.85 -16.99 3.74
N GLN A 93 -15.70 -16.67 2.76
CA GLN A 93 -16.42 -17.69 2.00
C GLN A 93 -15.51 -18.31 0.94
N GLY A 94 -15.68 -19.60 0.64
CA GLY A 94 -14.87 -20.29 -0.38
C GLY A 94 -14.98 -19.62 -1.76
N ILE A 95 -16.15 -19.07 -2.11
CA ILE A 95 -16.38 -18.31 -3.33
C ILE A 95 -15.56 -17.02 -3.40
N GLU A 96 -15.38 -16.33 -2.26
CA GLU A 96 -14.56 -15.10 -2.19
C GLU A 96 -13.08 -15.42 -2.41
N ILE A 97 -12.60 -16.50 -1.79
CA ILE A 97 -11.22 -16.98 -1.96
C ILE A 97 -10.97 -17.39 -3.42
N ALA A 98 -11.93 -18.10 -4.01
CA ALA A 98 -11.81 -18.55 -5.40
C ALA A 98 -11.73 -17.38 -6.40
N ILE A 99 -12.52 -16.33 -6.20
CA ILE A 99 -12.48 -15.13 -7.04
C ILE A 99 -11.17 -14.36 -6.86
N GLU A 100 -10.69 -14.19 -5.62
CA GLU A 100 -9.40 -13.52 -5.37
C GLU A 100 -8.27 -14.24 -6.09
N GLN A 101 -8.20 -15.56 -5.94
CA GLN A 101 -7.18 -16.37 -6.62
C GLN A 101 -7.31 -16.35 -8.15
N ALA A 102 -8.54 -16.31 -8.66
CA ALA A 102 -8.78 -16.18 -10.09
C ALA A 102 -8.28 -14.85 -10.64
N ILE A 103 -8.55 -13.73 -9.97
CA ILE A 103 -8.08 -12.41 -10.37
C ILE A 103 -6.55 -12.36 -10.30
N ASP A 104 -5.95 -12.85 -9.21
CA ASP A 104 -4.49 -12.90 -9.05
C ASP A 104 -3.83 -13.75 -10.15
N ASN A 105 -4.42 -14.88 -10.50
CA ASN A 105 -3.92 -15.72 -11.58
C ASN A 105 -3.99 -15.03 -12.94
N VAL A 106 -5.10 -14.32 -13.24
CA VAL A 106 -5.22 -13.51 -14.46
C VAL A 106 -4.15 -12.41 -14.48
N PHE A 107 -3.91 -11.74 -13.36
CA PHE A 107 -2.87 -10.72 -13.24
C PHE A 107 -1.46 -11.31 -13.44
N MET A 108 -1.18 -12.46 -12.88
CA MET A 108 0.10 -13.15 -13.06
C MET A 108 0.30 -13.60 -14.51
N THR A 109 -0.72 -14.23 -15.12
CA THR A 109 -0.64 -14.73 -16.49
C THR A 109 -0.42 -13.61 -17.49
N ASN A 110 -1.06 -12.47 -17.30
CA ASN A 110 -0.92 -11.28 -18.14
C ASN A 110 0.24 -10.37 -17.75
N LYS A 111 1.04 -10.74 -16.73
CA LYS A 111 2.15 -9.92 -16.21
C LYS A 111 1.70 -8.51 -15.88
N TYR A 112 0.58 -8.38 -15.19
CA TYR A 112 -0.04 -7.10 -14.90
C TYR A 112 0.89 -6.11 -14.20
N HIS A 113 1.87 -6.58 -13.43
CA HIS A 113 2.88 -5.72 -12.81
C HIS A 113 3.69 -4.91 -13.85
N GLU A 114 4.00 -5.50 -15.02
CA GLU A 114 4.67 -4.78 -16.12
C GLU A 114 3.72 -3.79 -16.80
N VAL A 115 2.47 -4.21 -17.01
CA VAL A 115 1.41 -3.34 -17.56
C VAL A 115 1.19 -2.15 -16.63
N LYS A 116 1.04 -2.41 -15.32
CA LYS A 116 0.85 -1.37 -14.31
C LYS A 116 2.00 -0.37 -14.29
N ARG A 117 3.24 -0.85 -14.38
CA ARG A 117 4.42 0.02 -14.44
C ARG A 117 4.37 1.00 -15.62
N ARG A 118 3.93 0.55 -16.80
CA ARG A 118 3.74 1.42 -17.97
C ARG A 118 2.62 2.42 -17.73
N VAL A 119 1.49 1.97 -17.21
CA VAL A 119 0.35 2.84 -16.85
C VAL A 119 0.76 3.90 -15.82
N ASP A 120 1.52 3.54 -14.80
CA ASP A 120 2.03 4.48 -13.80
C ASP A 120 2.97 5.52 -14.43
N MET A 121 3.80 5.10 -15.39
CA MET A 121 4.64 5.99 -16.18
C MET A 121 3.80 6.98 -17.00
N ASP A 122 2.75 6.50 -17.69
CA ASP A 122 1.84 7.33 -18.49
C ASP A 122 1.05 8.29 -17.62
N LEU A 123 0.57 7.87 -16.46
CA LEU A 123 -0.12 8.75 -15.51
C LEU A 123 0.77 9.91 -15.03
N VAL A 124 2.06 9.67 -14.83
CA VAL A 124 3.01 10.70 -14.42
C VAL A 124 3.39 11.60 -15.60
N THR A 125 3.69 11.02 -16.77
CA THR A 125 4.21 11.74 -17.94
C THR A 125 3.13 12.43 -18.73
N LEU A 126 2.05 11.72 -19.05
CA LEU A 126 0.95 12.21 -19.89
C LEU A 126 -0.25 12.68 -19.07
N GLY A 127 -0.40 12.18 -17.83
CA GLY A 127 -1.52 12.49 -16.95
C GLY A 127 -2.76 11.63 -17.21
N ILE A 128 -2.64 10.58 -18.01
CA ILE A 128 -3.70 9.64 -18.36
C ILE A 128 -3.09 8.24 -18.43
N GLY A 129 -3.78 7.25 -17.87
CA GLY A 129 -3.42 5.84 -17.97
C GLY A 129 -4.56 5.03 -18.55
N CYS A 130 -4.26 4.05 -19.39
CA CYS A 130 -5.23 3.20 -20.03
C CYS A 130 -4.82 1.74 -20.03
N VAL A 131 -5.78 0.87 -19.67
CA VAL A 131 -5.66 -0.59 -19.77
C VAL A 131 -6.87 -1.12 -20.53
N LYS A 132 -6.64 -2.08 -21.42
CA LYS A 132 -7.69 -2.80 -22.12
C LYS A 132 -7.81 -4.20 -21.58
N HIS A 133 -9.03 -4.63 -21.31
CA HIS A 133 -9.32 -6.02 -20.96
C HIS A 133 -10.18 -6.68 -22.01
N GLY A 134 -9.95 -7.94 -22.26
CA GLY A 134 -10.67 -8.70 -23.26
C GLY A 134 -10.79 -10.17 -22.89
N PHE A 135 -11.47 -10.91 -23.75
CA PHE A 135 -11.50 -12.36 -23.70
C PHE A 135 -11.21 -12.92 -25.08
N ASN A 136 -10.27 -13.85 -25.14
CA ASN A 136 -9.90 -14.57 -26.34
C ASN A 136 -9.96 -16.07 -26.05
N ASN A 137 -10.46 -16.88 -26.99
CA ASN A 137 -10.55 -18.33 -26.82
C ASN A 137 -9.17 -19.02 -26.68
N THR A 138 -8.11 -18.37 -27.16
CA THR A 138 -6.75 -18.92 -27.15
C THR A 138 -6.04 -18.58 -25.85
N ASP A 139 -6.13 -17.33 -25.42
CA ASP A 139 -5.34 -16.78 -24.32
C ASP A 139 -6.15 -16.60 -23.03
N GLY A 140 -7.48 -16.83 -23.11
CA GLY A 140 -8.39 -16.61 -22.00
C GLY A 140 -8.68 -15.12 -21.76
N ILE A 141 -8.70 -14.69 -20.52
CA ILE A 141 -8.88 -13.28 -20.15
C ILE A 141 -7.55 -12.55 -20.35
N THR A 142 -7.55 -11.55 -21.25
CA THR A 142 -6.37 -10.74 -21.58
C THR A 142 -6.44 -9.38 -20.95
N VAL A 143 -5.27 -8.89 -20.55
CA VAL A 143 -5.06 -7.54 -20.00
C VAL A 143 -3.88 -6.92 -20.73
N ASP A 144 -4.17 -5.91 -21.55
CA ASP A 144 -3.17 -5.25 -22.39
C ASP A 144 -3.02 -3.78 -21.98
N TRP A 145 -1.79 -3.30 -22.04
CA TRP A 145 -1.49 -1.88 -21.98
C TRP A 145 -1.88 -1.21 -23.30
N VAL A 146 -2.48 -0.02 -23.23
CA VAL A 146 -2.81 0.81 -24.38
C VAL A 146 -2.05 2.11 -24.27
N ASP A 147 -1.33 2.46 -25.36
CA ASP A 147 -0.63 3.73 -25.42
C ASP A 147 -1.66 4.89 -25.47
N PRO A 148 -1.64 5.79 -24.48
CA PRO A 148 -2.56 6.94 -24.48
C PRO A 148 -2.41 7.85 -25.69
N ALA A 149 -1.26 7.84 -26.37
CA ALA A 149 -1.05 8.62 -27.59
C ALA A 149 -1.88 8.10 -28.78
N ASP A 150 -2.16 6.80 -28.79
CA ASP A 150 -2.95 6.13 -29.82
C ASP A 150 -4.41 5.92 -29.40
N LEU A 151 -4.81 6.38 -28.21
CA LEU A 151 -6.16 6.26 -27.66
C LEU A 151 -7.05 7.39 -28.14
N ILE A 152 -8.25 7.05 -28.61
CA ILE A 152 -9.30 7.99 -29.04
C ILE A 152 -10.53 7.77 -28.18
N TRP A 153 -11.14 8.84 -27.68
CA TRP A 153 -12.34 8.78 -26.83
C TRP A 153 -13.31 9.92 -27.12
N SER A 154 -14.58 9.77 -26.74
CA SER A 154 -15.56 10.84 -26.77
C SER A 154 -15.27 11.88 -25.70
N TYR A 155 -15.74 13.12 -25.91
CA TYR A 155 -15.60 14.19 -24.92
C TYR A 155 -16.17 13.75 -23.59
N THR A 156 -15.39 13.97 -22.52
CA THR A 156 -15.76 13.68 -21.13
C THR A 156 -15.21 14.74 -20.19
N GLU A 157 -15.86 14.93 -19.06
CA GLU A 157 -15.39 15.71 -17.92
C GLU A 157 -15.15 14.81 -16.70
N ASP A 158 -15.51 13.53 -16.78
CA ASP A 158 -15.29 12.55 -15.72
C ASP A 158 -13.84 12.05 -15.74
N PRO A 159 -13.08 12.21 -14.64
CA PRO A 159 -11.73 11.70 -14.52
C PRO A 159 -11.58 10.18 -14.76
N ASN A 160 -12.64 9.41 -14.53
CA ASN A 160 -12.66 7.95 -14.72
C ASN A 160 -13.34 7.52 -16.02
N PHE A 161 -13.72 8.46 -16.88
CA PHE A 161 -14.27 8.18 -18.20
C PHE A 161 -15.56 7.31 -18.20
N GLY A 162 -16.36 7.42 -17.15
CA GLY A 162 -17.59 6.63 -17.00
C GLY A 162 -18.71 7.01 -17.96
N ASP A 163 -18.72 8.26 -18.44
CA ASP A 163 -19.72 8.84 -19.35
C ASP A 163 -19.38 8.68 -20.85
N VAL A 164 -18.20 8.11 -21.15
CA VAL A 164 -17.71 7.94 -22.53
C VAL A 164 -18.57 6.93 -23.28
N TYR A 165 -18.96 7.27 -24.53
CA TYR A 165 -19.75 6.41 -25.39
C TYR A 165 -18.96 5.75 -26.51
N TYR A 166 -17.71 6.17 -26.82
CA TYR A 166 -16.79 5.42 -27.65
C TYR A 166 -15.36 5.53 -27.15
N PHE A 167 -14.65 4.42 -27.30
CA PHE A 167 -13.19 4.32 -27.19
C PHE A 167 -12.64 3.69 -28.45
N GLY A 168 -11.47 4.12 -28.88
CA GLY A 168 -10.73 3.51 -29.97
C GLY A 168 -9.23 3.55 -29.70
N GLU A 169 -8.52 2.59 -30.27
CA GLU A 169 -7.06 2.54 -30.29
C GLU A 169 -6.55 2.38 -31.72
N ILE A 170 -5.49 3.09 -32.05
CA ILE A 170 -4.80 2.95 -33.32
C ILE A 170 -3.69 1.93 -33.14
N ARG A 171 -3.79 0.77 -33.80
CA ARG A 171 -2.75 -0.24 -33.82
C ARG A 171 -2.05 -0.29 -35.16
N ARG A 172 -0.73 -0.40 -35.12
CA ARG A 172 0.09 -0.60 -36.29
C ARG A 172 0.23 -2.10 -36.54
N LEU A 173 -0.33 -2.59 -37.65
CA LEU A 173 -0.27 -3.99 -38.04
C LEU A 173 0.42 -4.16 -39.36
N LYS A 174 1.12 -5.30 -39.50
CA LYS A 174 1.66 -5.73 -40.79
C LYS A 174 0.54 -6.31 -41.65
N MET A 175 0.67 -6.20 -42.97
CA MET A 175 -0.32 -6.74 -43.92
C MET A 175 -0.59 -8.25 -43.69
N ASN A 176 0.44 -9.02 -43.33
CA ASN A 176 0.30 -10.45 -43.06
C ASN A 176 -0.55 -10.73 -41.80
N GLU A 177 -0.41 -9.88 -40.77
CA GLU A 177 -1.17 -9.99 -39.53
C GLU A 177 -2.63 -9.59 -39.79
N LEU A 178 -2.83 -8.54 -40.60
CA LEU A 178 -4.16 -8.13 -41.02
C LEU A 178 -4.90 -9.29 -41.71
N LYS A 179 -4.24 -9.95 -42.69
CA LYS A 179 -4.83 -11.08 -43.41
C LYS A 179 -5.10 -12.28 -42.50
N LYS A 180 -4.28 -12.48 -41.45
CA LYS A 180 -4.48 -13.53 -40.44
C LYS A 180 -5.70 -13.23 -39.57
N GLN A 181 -5.87 -11.97 -39.18
CA GLN A 181 -7.01 -11.54 -38.35
C GLN A 181 -8.33 -11.48 -39.12
N PHE A 182 -8.27 -11.08 -40.40
CA PHE A 182 -9.43 -10.93 -41.29
C PHE A 182 -9.26 -11.77 -42.56
N PRO A 183 -9.47 -13.09 -42.50
CA PRO A 183 -9.27 -13.97 -43.64
C PRO A 183 -10.28 -13.72 -44.80
N GLU A 184 -11.37 -13.01 -44.51
CA GLU A 184 -12.44 -12.68 -45.47
C GLU A 184 -12.02 -11.62 -46.49
N LEU A 185 -10.91 -10.90 -46.24
CA LEU A 185 -10.43 -9.86 -47.14
C LEU A 185 -9.97 -10.42 -48.48
N THR A 186 -10.50 -9.82 -49.57
CA THR A 186 -10.09 -10.17 -50.94
C THR A 186 -8.72 -9.63 -51.25
N ASN A 187 -8.04 -10.21 -52.27
CA ASN A 187 -6.75 -9.69 -52.70
C ASN A 187 -6.83 -8.26 -53.28
N GLU A 188 -7.98 -7.90 -53.84
CA GLU A 188 -8.25 -6.55 -54.33
C GLU A 188 -8.32 -5.52 -53.21
N ASP A 189 -9.00 -5.87 -52.12
CA ASP A 189 -9.06 -5.05 -50.91
C ASP A 189 -7.66 -4.84 -50.30
N LEU A 190 -6.85 -5.89 -50.23
CA LEU A 190 -5.48 -5.82 -49.73
C LEU A 190 -4.60 -4.89 -50.57
N VAL A 191 -4.78 -4.90 -51.90
CA VAL A 191 -4.06 -3.97 -52.80
C VAL A 191 -4.52 -2.54 -52.59
N GLN A 192 -5.81 -2.31 -52.39
CA GLN A 192 -6.36 -0.96 -52.10
C GLN A 192 -5.86 -0.47 -50.74
N ILE A 193 -5.88 -1.32 -49.72
CA ILE A 193 -5.40 -1.01 -48.40
C ILE A 193 -3.92 -0.64 -48.44
N ASN A 194 -3.10 -1.40 -49.16
CA ASN A 194 -1.67 -1.13 -49.28
C ASN A 194 -1.39 0.21 -49.97
N LYS A 195 -2.14 0.55 -51.03
CA LYS A 195 -1.96 1.82 -51.77
C LYS A 195 -2.37 3.05 -50.94
N LYS A 196 -3.46 2.98 -50.21
CA LYS A 196 -4.04 4.15 -49.49
C LYS A 196 -3.58 4.20 -48.05
N GLY A 197 -3.39 3.04 -47.41
CA GLY A 197 -3.00 2.95 -45.99
C GLY A 197 -1.54 3.31 -45.74
N SER A 198 -0.62 3.06 -46.71
CA SER A 198 0.78 3.42 -46.58
C SER A 198 1.01 4.95 -46.48
N ASN A 199 0.19 5.75 -47.15
CA ASN A 199 0.29 7.22 -47.09
C ASN A 199 -0.03 7.78 -45.68
N TRP A 200 -0.81 7.07 -44.88
CA TRP A 200 -1.12 7.46 -43.50
C TRP A 200 -0.03 7.03 -42.50
N ALA A 201 0.65 5.95 -42.83
CA ALA A 201 1.80 5.49 -42.01
C ALA A 201 2.94 6.52 -42.07
N ASP A 202 3.19 7.12 -43.24
CA ASP A 202 4.22 8.17 -43.40
C ASP A 202 3.94 9.44 -42.59
N TYR A 203 2.67 9.81 -42.42
CA TYR A 203 2.29 10.98 -41.61
C TYR A 203 2.65 10.85 -40.13
N ASN A 204 2.56 9.63 -39.59
CA ASN A 204 2.94 9.34 -38.21
C ASN A 204 4.43 9.00 -38.06
N ALA A 205 5.10 8.48 -39.11
CA ALA A 205 6.53 8.17 -39.06
C ALA A 205 7.41 9.42 -38.85
N ASN A 206 6.97 10.58 -39.33
CA ASN A 206 7.64 11.84 -39.09
C ASN A 206 7.54 12.35 -37.62
N ARG A 207 6.67 11.77 -36.80
CA ARG A 207 6.43 12.17 -35.44
C ARG A 207 7.38 11.48 -34.43
N TYR A 208 7.87 10.30 -34.79
CA TYR A 208 8.82 9.51 -34.00
C TYR A 208 9.98 9.10 -34.92
N GLU A 209 11.05 9.79 -34.78
CA GLU A 209 12.29 9.66 -35.55
C GLU A 209 12.72 8.24 -35.96
N ARG A 210 12.99 8.08 -37.27
CA ARG A 210 14.07 7.29 -37.89
C ARG A 210 14.12 5.78 -37.79
N GLU A 211 13.60 5.12 -36.80
CA GLU A 211 13.80 3.66 -36.68
C GLU A 211 12.76 2.85 -37.46
N ASP A 212 11.63 3.47 -37.81
CA ASP A 212 10.52 2.80 -38.51
C ASP A 212 10.70 2.70 -40.05
N THR A 213 11.78 3.18 -40.58
CA THR A 213 12.07 3.12 -42.02
C THR A 213 12.31 1.71 -42.55
N PHE A 214 12.50 0.73 -41.69
CA PHE A 214 12.67 -0.67 -42.08
C PHE A 214 11.35 -1.43 -42.29
N ASP A 215 10.21 -0.93 -41.79
CA ASP A 215 8.91 -1.58 -41.93
C ASP A 215 7.94 -0.72 -42.76
N SER A 216 8.23 -0.55 -44.05
CA SER A 216 7.42 0.24 -45.01
C SER A 216 6.01 -0.31 -45.25
N ASN A 217 5.65 -1.47 -44.73
CA ASN A 217 4.37 -2.15 -44.94
C ASN A 217 3.49 -2.21 -43.69
N THR A 218 3.62 -1.27 -42.77
CA THR A 218 2.74 -1.16 -41.62
C THR A 218 1.50 -0.34 -41.92
N LEU A 219 0.36 -0.81 -41.48
CA LEU A 219 -0.95 -0.18 -41.63
C LEU A 219 -1.45 0.28 -40.25
N ASN A 220 -2.05 1.46 -40.24
CA ASN A 220 -2.73 1.98 -39.07
C ASN A 220 -4.21 1.56 -39.09
N ILE A 221 -4.59 0.76 -38.12
CA ILE A 221 -5.95 0.25 -37.97
C ILE A 221 -6.54 0.81 -36.69
N LEU A 222 -7.69 1.45 -36.82
CA LEU A 222 -8.47 1.92 -35.68
C LEU A 222 -9.40 0.80 -35.22
N TYR A 223 -9.13 0.23 -34.05
CA TYR A 223 -10.08 -0.61 -33.34
C TYR A 223 -10.90 0.27 -32.41
N PHE A 224 -12.21 0.16 -32.47
CA PHE A 224 -13.06 1.01 -31.66
C PHE A 224 -14.28 0.26 -31.11
N ASN A 225 -14.71 0.67 -29.94
CA ASN A 225 -15.90 0.22 -29.28
C ASN A 225 -16.86 1.41 -29.15
N TRP A 226 -18.11 1.18 -29.55
CA TRP A 226 -19.16 2.17 -29.53
C TRP A 226 -20.32 1.71 -28.68
N LYS A 227 -20.63 2.46 -27.62
CA LYS A 227 -21.75 2.21 -26.75
C LYS A 227 -23.02 2.92 -27.25
N THR A 228 -24.10 2.20 -27.36
CA THR A 228 -25.39 2.70 -27.76
C THR A 228 -26.52 2.03 -26.98
N TRP A 229 -27.74 2.42 -27.28
CA TRP A 229 -28.92 1.90 -26.59
C TRP A 229 -29.74 1.05 -27.53
N GLU A 230 -30.15 -0.12 -27.06
CA GLU A 230 -31.14 -0.98 -27.69
C GLU A 230 -32.40 -1.04 -26.83
N ASN A 231 -33.57 -1.08 -27.49
CA ASN A 231 -34.85 -1.25 -26.81
C ASN A 231 -35.30 -2.70 -26.95
N ASP A 232 -35.30 -3.42 -25.84
CA ASP A 232 -35.93 -4.75 -25.77
C ASP A 232 -37.43 -4.56 -25.47
N VAL A 233 -38.28 -4.99 -26.39
CA VAL A 233 -39.72 -4.91 -26.22
C VAL A 233 -40.28 -6.27 -25.83
N TYR A 234 -40.92 -6.30 -24.68
CA TYR A 234 -41.59 -7.51 -24.18
C TYR A 234 -43.07 -7.34 -24.24
N LYS A 235 -43.73 -8.35 -24.84
CA LYS A 235 -45.17 -8.55 -24.74
C LYS A 235 -45.44 -9.41 -23.53
N ILE A 236 -45.98 -8.83 -22.49
CA ILE A 236 -46.47 -9.57 -21.33
C ILE A 236 -47.92 -10.01 -21.58
N LYS A 237 -48.17 -11.29 -21.54
CA LYS A 237 -49.50 -11.87 -21.64
C LYS A 237 -49.87 -12.54 -20.31
N GLU A 238 -50.93 -12.10 -19.70
CA GLU A 238 -51.55 -12.80 -18.58
C GLU A 238 -52.33 -14.02 -19.09
N THR A 239 -52.00 -15.21 -18.60
CA THR A 239 -52.73 -16.45 -18.88
C THR A 239 -54.02 -16.52 -18.07
N SER A 240 -54.97 -17.36 -18.49
CA SER A 240 -56.21 -17.58 -17.75
C SER A 240 -56.00 -18.09 -16.33
N THR A 241 -54.83 -18.62 -16.03
CA THR A 241 -54.40 -19.11 -14.71
C THR A 241 -53.73 -18.04 -13.84
N GLY A 242 -53.66 -16.78 -14.29
CA GLY A 242 -53.00 -15.69 -13.56
C GLY A 242 -51.47 -15.61 -13.72
N ALA A 243 -50.85 -16.56 -14.45
CA ALA A 243 -49.44 -16.53 -14.69
C ALA A 243 -49.11 -15.54 -15.85
N SER A 244 -48.10 -14.69 -15.68
CA SER A 244 -47.63 -13.78 -16.72
C SER A 244 -46.54 -14.46 -17.57
N LYS A 245 -46.71 -14.42 -18.91
CA LYS A 245 -45.70 -14.90 -19.86
C LYS A 245 -45.17 -13.71 -20.67
N ALA A 246 -43.87 -13.46 -20.57
CA ALA A 246 -43.17 -12.45 -21.37
C ALA A 246 -42.65 -13.08 -22.66
N ILE A 247 -42.87 -12.41 -23.81
CA ILE A 247 -42.37 -12.82 -25.12
C ILE A 247 -41.67 -11.60 -25.72
N GLN A 248 -40.41 -11.72 -26.09
CA GLN A 248 -39.66 -10.69 -26.77
C GLN A 248 -40.23 -10.43 -28.16
N LYS A 249 -40.37 -9.19 -28.53
CA LYS A 249 -40.91 -8.71 -29.81
C LYS A 249 -40.02 -7.62 -30.36
N ASP A 250 -40.14 -7.31 -31.66
CA ASP A 250 -39.47 -6.22 -32.29
C ASP A 250 -39.95 -4.85 -31.77
N ASP A 251 -39.10 -3.85 -31.87
CA ASP A 251 -39.35 -2.49 -31.32
C ASP A 251 -40.62 -1.86 -31.91
N GLN A 252 -40.98 -2.21 -33.15
CA GLN A 252 -42.18 -1.74 -33.83
C GLN A 252 -43.46 -2.41 -33.35
N PHE A 253 -43.40 -3.44 -32.48
CA PHE A 253 -44.55 -4.13 -31.96
C PHE A 253 -45.47 -3.19 -31.19
N ASN A 254 -46.74 -3.09 -31.61
CA ASN A 254 -47.80 -2.46 -30.86
C ASN A 254 -48.86 -3.51 -30.46
N PRO A 255 -49.29 -3.59 -29.18
CA PRO A 255 -50.31 -4.52 -28.75
C PRO A 255 -51.62 -4.16 -29.45
N PRO A 256 -52.42 -5.19 -29.85
CA PRO A 256 -53.74 -4.95 -30.40
C PRO A 256 -54.64 -4.23 -29.38
N LYS A 257 -55.39 -3.22 -29.85
CA LYS A 257 -56.27 -2.41 -28.99
C LYS A 257 -57.56 -3.11 -28.57
N ASP A 258 -57.52 -4.43 -28.45
CA ASP A 258 -58.69 -5.20 -28.11
C ASP A 258 -58.92 -5.20 -26.57
N SER A 259 -60.09 -4.72 -26.14
CA SER A 259 -60.44 -4.55 -24.72
C SER A 259 -60.49 -5.85 -23.90
N ARG A 260 -60.41 -7.01 -24.57
CA ARG A 260 -60.39 -8.37 -23.92
C ARG A 260 -59.00 -8.96 -23.78
N SER A 261 -58.00 -8.38 -24.40
CA SER A 261 -56.63 -8.92 -24.38
C SER A 261 -55.82 -8.27 -23.24
N ARG A 262 -55.46 -9.03 -22.21
CA ARG A 262 -54.55 -8.64 -21.14
C ARG A 262 -53.10 -8.69 -21.64
N PHE A 263 -52.78 -7.77 -22.58
CA PHE A 263 -51.43 -7.64 -23.10
C PHE A 263 -50.83 -6.30 -22.67
N GLU A 264 -49.70 -6.38 -22.05
CA GLU A 264 -48.88 -5.21 -21.68
C GLU A 264 -47.63 -5.16 -22.56
N LYS A 265 -47.26 -3.96 -23.02
CA LYS A 265 -45.99 -3.72 -23.69
C LYS A 265 -45.03 -3.09 -22.70
N VAL A 266 -43.99 -3.82 -22.32
CA VAL A 266 -42.89 -3.28 -21.51
C VAL A 266 -41.71 -3.07 -22.39
N LYS A 267 -41.21 -1.83 -22.41
CA LYS A 267 -39.95 -1.46 -23.07
C LYS A 267 -38.87 -1.39 -22.02
N GLN A 268 -37.81 -2.14 -22.24
CA GLN A 268 -36.58 -2.06 -21.44
C GLN A 268 -35.46 -1.56 -22.34
N THR A 269 -34.90 -0.41 -22.00
CA THR A 269 -33.74 0.14 -22.70
C THR A 269 -32.47 -0.43 -22.09
N ARG A 270 -31.62 -1.00 -22.91
CA ARG A 270 -30.38 -1.65 -22.50
C ARG A 270 -29.21 -1.09 -23.29
N GLU A 271 -28.12 -0.79 -22.59
CA GLU A 271 -26.86 -0.41 -23.25
C GLU A 271 -26.26 -1.62 -23.97
N VAL A 272 -25.73 -1.38 -25.16
CA VAL A 272 -24.99 -2.38 -25.94
C VAL A 272 -23.74 -1.74 -26.52
N VAL A 273 -22.72 -2.56 -26.71
CA VAL A 273 -21.44 -2.15 -27.31
C VAL A 273 -21.29 -2.80 -28.68
N TYR A 274 -20.96 -1.99 -29.67
CA TYR A 274 -20.54 -2.45 -31.01
C TYR A 274 -19.02 -2.36 -31.10
N GLU A 275 -18.42 -3.34 -31.73
CA GLU A 275 -16.99 -3.42 -32.02
C GLU A 275 -16.77 -3.17 -33.50
N GLY A 276 -15.81 -2.32 -33.81
CA GLY A 276 -15.42 -2.00 -35.16
C GLY A 276 -13.91 -2.02 -35.35
N ALA A 277 -13.49 -2.34 -36.56
CA ALA A 277 -12.13 -2.16 -37.04
C ALA A 277 -12.15 -1.43 -38.38
N TYR A 278 -11.38 -0.34 -38.46
CA TYR A 278 -11.35 0.55 -39.61
C TYR A 278 -9.92 0.83 -40.04
N VAL A 279 -9.63 0.71 -41.32
CA VAL A 279 -8.29 1.01 -41.86
C VAL A 279 -8.17 2.49 -42.13
N LEU A 280 -7.31 3.17 -41.39
CA LEU A 280 -7.12 4.62 -41.56
C LEU A 280 -6.56 4.95 -42.96
N GLY A 281 -7.08 6.03 -43.54
CA GLY A 281 -6.73 6.43 -44.90
C GLY A 281 -7.50 5.73 -46.03
N THR A 282 -8.34 4.75 -45.69
CA THR A 282 -9.21 4.02 -46.65
C THR A 282 -10.66 4.18 -46.25
N GLU A 283 -11.59 3.73 -47.09
CA GLU A 283 -13.03 3.66 -46.75
C GLU A 283 -13.45 2.25 -46.29
N ILE A 284 -12.49 1.39 -45.98
CA ILE A 284 -12.72 -0.03 -45.70
C ILE A 284 -12.94 -0.24 -44.22
N ILE A 285 -14.11 -0.72 -43.85
CA ILE A 285 -14.46 -1.19 -42.53
C ILE A 285 -14.22 -2.70 -42.51
N LEU A 286 -13.30 -3.16 -41.66
CA LEU A 286 -12.93 -4.57 -41.55
C LEU A 286 -13.92 -5.36 -40.70
N LYS A 287 -14.45 -4.72 -39.67
CA LYS A 287 -15.37 -5.35 -38.70
C LYS A 287 -16.35 -4.30 -38.18
N TRP A 288 -17.61 -4.62 -38.15
CA TRP A 288 -18.65 -3.85 -37.50
C TRP A 288 -19.74 -4.80 -37.02
N GLU A 289 -19.65 -5.23 -35.79
CA GLU A 289 -20.60 -6.17 -35.20
C GLU A 289 -20.88 -5.83 -33.71
N LYS A 290 -21.99 -6.35 -33.20
CA LYS A 290 -22.31 -6.25 -31.80
C LYS A 290 -21.29 -7.08 -31.01
N ALA A 291 -20.68 -6.51 -29.98
CA ALA A 291 -19.71 -7.19 -29.15
C ALA A 291 -20.31 -8.45 -28.51
N LYS A 292 -19.63 -9.58 -28.63
CA LYS A 292 -20.10 -10.87 -28.11
C LYS A 292 -19.88 -11.01 -26.62
N ASN A 293 -18.82 -10.35 -26.09
CA ASN A 293 -18.39 -10.44 -24.69
C ASN A 293 -18.60 -9.10 -23.95
N MET A 294 -19.86 -8.65 -23.88
CA MET A 294 -20.20 -7.45 -23.12
C MET A 294 -20.20 -7.77 -21.63
N VAL A 295 -19.45 -7.01 -20.86
CA VAL A 295 -19.40 -7.11 -19.41
C VAL A 295 -20.48 -6.23 -18.80
N ARG A 296 -21.32 -6.81 -17.96
CA ARG A 296 -22.44 -6.12 -17.29
C ARG A 296 -22.30 -6.27 -15.79
N PRO A 297 -22.35 -5.16 -15.01
CA PRO A 297 -22.37 -5.29 -13.56
C PRO A 297 -23.69 -5.97 -13.12
N ASN A 298 -23.59 -6.91 -12.18
CA ASN A 298 -24.75 -7.64 -11.65
C ASN A 298 -25.76 -6.71 -10.97
N SER A 299 -25.28 -5.61 -10.37
CA SER A 299 -26.10 -4.57 -9.76
C SER A 299 -26.99 -3.82 -10.75
N ASN A 300 -26.58 -3.73 -12.02
CA ASN A 300 -27.36 -3.08 -13.09
C ASN A 300 -27.10 -3.71 -14.46
N ALA A 301 -27.85 -4.74 -14.77
CA ALA A 301 -27.78 -5.48 -16.04
C ALA A 301 -28.09 -4.62 -17.30
N ASN A 302 -28.66 -3.42 -17.15
CA ASN A 302 -28.93 -2.50 -18.25
C ASN A 302 -27.71 -1.69 -18.68
N LYS A 303 -26.68 -1.58 -17.82
CA LYS A 303 -25.42 -0.91 -18.14
C LYS A 303 -24.39 -1.89 -18.69
N VAL A 304 -23.46 -1.38 -19.50
CA VAL A 304 -22.32 -2.14 -20.02
C VAL A 304 -21.04 -1.42 -19.63
N LEU A 305 -20.08 -2.17 -19.14
CA LEU A 305 -18.71 -1.67 -18.96
C LEU A 305 -17.98 -1.72 -20.31
N MET A 306 -17.22 -0.68 -20.60
CA MET A 306 -16.36 -0.65 -21.77
C MET A 306 -15.14 -1.55 -21.55
N ASN A 307 -14.53 -2.03 -22.64
CA ASN A 307 -13.33 -2.88 -22.55
C ASN A 307 -12.05 -2.09 -22.20
N TYR A 308 -12.16 -0.77 -22.08
CA TYR A 308 -11.08 0.11 -21.71
C TYR A 308 -11.32 0.68 -20.32
N VAL A 309 -10.32 0.57 -19.46
CA VAL A 309 -10.28 1.20 -18.15
C VAL A 309 -9.30 2.36 -18.23
N VAL A 310 -9.80 3.58 -18.09
CA VAL A 310 -9.04 4.81 -18.27
C VAL A 310 -9.22 5.69 -17.05
N SER A 311 -8.15 6.34 -16.61
CA SER A 311 -8.23 7.38 -15.59
C SER A 311 -7.27 8.52 -15.89
N ALA A 312 -7.76 9.76 -15.72
CA ALA A 312 -6.99 10.98 -15.83
C ALA A 312 -7.32 11.89 -14.63
N PRO A 313 -6.54 11.84 -13.55
CA PRO A 313 -6.88 12.48 -12.28
C PRO A 313 -6.95 14.01 -12.35
N ARG A 314 -6.34 14.60 -13.34
CA ARG A 314 -6.36 16.06 -13.58
C ARG A 314 -7.00 16.41 -14.92
N LEU A 315 -8.13 15.82 -15.19
CA LEU A 315 -8.98 16.19 -16.31
C LEU A 315 -9.82 17.42 -15.94
N TYR A 316 -9.75 18.46 -16.74
CA TYR A 316 -10.57 19.66 -16.57
C TYR A 316 -11.01 20.17 -17.94
N LYS A 317 -12.30 20.23 -18.19
CA LYS A 317 -12.91 20.66 -19.45
C LYS A 317 -12.28 19.96 -20.68
N GLY A 318 -12.12 18.63 -20.60
CA GLY A 318 -11.52 17.82 -21.65
C GLY A 318 -10.00 17.98 -21.82
N ARG A 319 -9.33 18.78 -20.98
CA ARG A 319 -7.86 18.95 -21.01
C ARG A 319 -7.22 18.16 -19.88
N ILE A 320 -6.22 17.38 -20.24
CA ILE A 320 -5.44 16.57 -19.30
C ILE A 320 -4.15 17.33 -18.96
N ASN A 321 -3.86 17.48 -17.70
CA ASN A 321 -2.65 18.12 -17.19
C ASN A 321 -1.79 17.11 -16.43
N SER A 322 -0.59 16.84 -16.94
CA SER A 322 0.40 15.99 -16.27
C SER A 322 1.35 16.81 -15.38
N ILE A 323 2.13 16.10 -14.57
CA ILE A 323 3.26 16.70 -13.86
C ILE A 323 4.28 17.24 -14.87
N VAL A 324 4.60 16.46 -15.90
CA VAL A 324 5.57 16.82 -16.92
C VAL A 324 5.16 18.10 -17.65
N ASN A 325 3.89 18.24 -18.04
CA ASN A 325 3.40 19.48 -18.68
C ASN A 325 3.64 20.74 -17.82
N LYS A 326 3.61 20.59 -16.50
CA LYS A 326 3.84 21.72 -15.57
C LYS A 326 5.30 22.08 -15.44
N ILE A 327 6.20 21.11 -15.53
CA ILE A 327 7.64 21.32 -15.32
C ILE A 327 8.39 21.59 -16.63
N THR A 328 7.83 21.23 -17.79
CA THR A 328 8.46 21.42 -19.11
C THR A 328 8.94 22.85 -19.32
N PRO A 329 8.16 23.93 -19.06
CA PRO A 329 8.63 25.30 -19.25
C PRO A 329 9.86 25.64 -18.44
N TYR A 330 9.99 25.08 -17.23
CA TYR A 330 11.15 25.30 -16.37
C TYR A 330 12.37 24.47 -16.78
N ALA A 331 12.12 23.26 -17.29
CA ALA A 331 13.16 22.43 -17.89
C ALA A 331 13.75 23.10 -19.14
N ASP A 332 12.94 23.76 -19.96
CA ASP A 332 13.39 24.55 -21.10
C ASP A 332 14.27 25.75 -20.66
N LEU A 333 13.87 26.42 -19.57
CA LEU A 333 14.69 27.48 -19.00
C LEU A 333 16.03 26.97 -18.44
N ILE A 334 16.04 25.81 -17.83
CA ILE A 334 17.26 25.13 -17.36
C ILE A 334 18.14 24.79 -18.56
N GLN A 335 17.57 24.24 -19.63
CA GLN A 335 18.30 23.91 -20.84
C GLN A 335 18.92 25.18 -21.47
N LEU A 336 18.15 26.25 -21.56
CA LEU A 336 18.65 27.55 -22.06
C LEU A 336 19.77 28.10 -21.20
N THR A 337 19.65 27.98 -19.87
CA THR A 337 20.68 28.43 -18.92
C THR A 337 21.95 27.59 -19.06
N HIS A 338 21.80 26.28 -19.24
CA HIS A 338 22.93 25.37 -19.47
C HIS A 338 23.65 25.71 -20.78
N LEU A 339 22.95 25.97 -21.87
CA LEU A 339 23.56 26.41 -23.13
C LEU A 339 24.29 27.74 -22.99
N LYS A 340 23.69 28.70 -22.27
CA LYS A 340 24.37 29.99 -21.97
C LYS A 340 25.61 29.78 -21.13
N LEU A 341 25.54 28.87 -20.14
CA LEU A 341 26.71 28.56 -19.30
C LEU A 341 27.85 27.97 -20.13
N GLN A 342 27.56 27.01 -21.03
CA GLN A 342 28.56 26.48 -21.98
C GLN A 342 29.13 27.58 -22.86
N GLN A 343 28.30 28.50 -23.34
CA GLN A 343 28.75 29.60 -24.17
C GLN A 343 29.65 30.55 -23.41
N VAL A 344 29.34 30.87 -22.15
CA VAL A 344 30.19 31.72 -21.30
C VAL A 344 31.51 31.03 -21.02
N ILE A 345 31.48 29.73 -20.64
CA ILE A 345 32.71 28.95 -20.38
C ILE A 345 33.62 28.88 -21.61
N GLN A 346 33.02 28.65 -22.80
CA GLN A 346 33.78 28.62 -24.05
C GLN A 346 34.42 29.98 -24.44
N ARG A 347 33.79 31.09 -24.00
CA ARG A 347 34.27 32.43 -24.23
C ARG A 347 35.18 32.94 -23.12
N MET A 348 35.27 32.19 -22.01
CA MET A 348 36.19 32.56 -20.93
C MET A 348 37.62 32.52 -21.44
N THR A 349 38.15 33.67 -21.60
CA THR A 349 39.61 33.86 -21.73
C THR A 349 40.18 34.11 -20.35
N PRO A 350 41.40 33.65 -20.06
CA PRO A 350 42.11 34.11 -18.87
C PRO A 350 42.05 35.63 -18.82
N SER A 351 41.99 36.19 -17.60
CA SER A 351 42.00 37.65 -17.41
C SER A 351 43.05 38.25 -18.32
N GLY A 352 42.58 38.99 -19.32
CA GLY A 352 43.49 39.64 -20.27
C GLY A 352 44.01 40.95 -19.69
N VAL A 353 45.15 41.37 -20.13
CA VAL A 353 45.68 42.71 -19.86
C VAL A 353 45.75 43.46 -21.17
N TYR A 354 45.36 44.70 -21.11
CA TYR A 354 45.68 45.64 -22.20
C TYR A 354 47.11 46.12 -21.99
N LEU A 355 47.95 45.83 -22.98
CA LEU A 355 49.34 46.21 -22.98
C LEU A 355 49.57 47.33 -24.04
N ASP A 356 50.19 48.40 -23.64
CA ASP A 356 50.64 49.41 -24.61
C ASP A 356 51.91 48.89 -25.29
N ALA A 357 51.82 48.48 -26.54
CA ALA A 357 52.92 47.88 -27.29
C ALA A 357 54.08 48.88 -27.50
N ASP A 358 53.78 50.16 -27.67
CA ASP A 358 54.76 51.19 -27.87
C ASP A 358 55.51 51.50 -26.54
N GLY A 359 54.75 51.54 -25.43
CA GLY A 359 55.36 51.74 -24.09
C GLY A 359 56.18 50.55 -23.62
N LEU A 360 55.88 49.35 -24.04
CA LEU A 360 56.64 48.15 -23.73
C LEU A 360 57.89 48.01 -24.59
N ALA A 361 57.86 48.43 -25.85
CA ALA A 361 58.98 48.39 -26.76
C ALA A 361 60.11 49.36 -26.34
N GLU A 362 59.85 50.39 -25.53
CA GLU A 362 60.83 51.34 -24.99
C GLU A 362 61.45 50.85 -23.67
N ILE A 363 61.02 49.73 -23.07
CA ILE A 363 61.63 49.24 -21.81
C ILE A 363 62.85 48.42 -22.12
N ASP A 364 64.02 48.99 -21.69
CA ASP A 364 65.26 48.25 -21.66
C ASP A 364 65.34 47.43 -20.34
N LEU A 365 65.45 46.12 -20.48
CA LEU A 365 65.62 45.18 -19.36
C LEU A 365 67.01 45.18 -18.77
N GLY A 366 67.89 46.16 -19.15
CA GLY A 366 69.26 46.30 -18.68
C GLY A 366 70.28 45.49 -19.49
N ASN A 367 69.84 44.77 -20.51
CA ASN A 367 70.65 43.95 -21.40
C ASN A 367 70.85 44.59 -22.80
N GLY A 368 70.41 45.85 -22.99
CA GLY A 368 70.49 46.52 -24.27
C GLY A 368 69.57 45.98 -25.37
N THR A 369 68.59 45.16 -25.01
CA THR A 369 67.57 44.63 -25.90
C THR A 369 66.22 45.19 -25.50
N ASN A 370 65.48 45.71 -26.47
CA ASN A 370 64.11 46.20 -26.27
C ASN A 370 63.13 45.04 -26.00
N TYR A 371 62.22 45.33 -25.13
CA TYR A 371 61.19 44.33 -24.72
C TYR A 371 60.23 43.98 -25.88
N ASN A 372 60.17 42.72 -26.22
CA ASN A 372 59.25 42.28 -27.26
C ASN A 372 57.88 42.15 -26.63
N PRO A 373 56.79 42.74 -27.19
CA PRO A 373 55.44 42.58 -26.69
C PRO A 373 55.01 41.14 -26.50
N GLN A 374 55.46 40.20 -27.33
CA GLN A 374 55.19 38.78 -27.19
C GLN A 374 55.82 38.12 -25.97
N GLU A 375 57.09 38.57 -25.62
CA GLU A 375 57.77 38.09 -24.42
C GLU A 375 57.11 38.64 -23.14
N ALA A 376 56.61 39.89 -23.18
CA ALA A 376 55.85 40.48 -22.11
C ALA A 376 54.54 39.71 -21.84
N LEU A 377 53.83 39.31 -22.90
CA LEU A 377 52.59 38.45 -22.84
C LEU A 377 52.93 37.07 -22.27
N ASN A 378 53.97 36.43 -22.72
CA ASN A 378 54.42 35.12 -22.19
C ASN A 378 54.79 35.22 -20.71
N MET A 379 55.48 36.28 -20.31
CA MET A 379 55.84 36.53 -18.90
C MET A 379 54.60 36.75 -18.05
N TYR A 380 53.62 37.49 -18.54
CA TYR A 380 52.30 37.63 -17.87
C TYR A 380 51.60 36.28 -17.65
N PHE A 381 51.52 35.46 -18.70
CA PHE A 381 50.89 34.13 -18.57
C PHE A 381 51.67 33.20 -17.63
N GLN A 382 52.99 33.37 -17.48
CA GLN A 382 53.82 32.55 -16.60
C GLN A 382 53.85 33.05 -15.17
N THR A 383 53.89 34.35 -14.95
CA THR A 383 54.15 34.97 -13.63
C THR A 383 53.03 35.84 -13.10
N GLY A 384 52.00 36.12 -13.96
CA GLY A 384 50.90 37.03 -13.61
C GLY A 384 51.32 38.50 -13.49
N SER A 385 52.54 38.84 -13.82
CA SER A 385 53.07 40.18 -13.64
C SER A 385 53.73 40.66 -14.91
N ILE A 386 53.59 41.96 -15.21
CA ILE A 386 54.31 42.65 -16.29
C ILE A 386 55.00 43.83 -15.67
N ILE A 387 56.31 44.03 -16.04
CA ILE A 387 57.09 45.20 -15.66
C ILE A 387 56.96 46.20 -16.80
N GLY A 388 56.35 47.35 -16.53
CA GLY A 388 56.15 48.43 -17.47
C GLY A 388 56.82 49.76 -17.00
N ARG A 389 57.02 50.69 -17.92
CA ARG A 389 57.54 52.03 -17.61
C ARG A 389 56.37 53.02 -17.52
N SER A 390 56.25 53.69 -16.39
CA SER A 390 55.20 54.68 -16.13
C SER A 390 55.56 56.12 -16.44
N LEU A 391 56.79 56.33 -16.90
CA LEU A 391 57.30 57.65 -17.21
C LEU A 391 57.44 57.80 -18.71
N THR A 392 57.13 59.02 -19.24
CA THR A 392 57.42 59.39 -20.64
C THR A 392 58.91 59.52 -20.83
N THR A 393 59.39 59.49 -22.09
CA THR A 393 60.84 59.70 -22.46
C THR A 393 61.44 61.01 -21.93
N GLU A 394 60.62 62.02 -21.60
CA GLU A 394 60.96 63.29 -21.00
C GLU A 394 60.96 63.26 -19.45
N GLY A 395 60.62 62.10 -18.80
CA GLY A 395 60.63 61.94 -17.36
C GLY A 395 59.39 62.41 -16.62
N GLU A 396 58.36 62.79 -17.33
CA GLU A 396 57.05 63.16 -16.75
C GLU A 396 56.12 61.94 -16.61
N ILE A 397 55.32 61.91 -15.54
CA ILE A 397 54.30 60.93 -15.31
C ILE A 397 53.18 61.16 -16.32
N ASN A 398 52.83 60.15 -17.14
CA ASN A 398 51.78 60.26 -18.13
C ASN A 398 50.39 60.14 -17.38
N PRO A 399 49.66 61.24 -17.17
CA PRO A 399 48.59 61.31 -16.26
C PRO A 399 47.30 60.59 -16.80
N GLY A 400 47.32 59.97 -18.00
CA GLY A 400 46.19 59.36 -18.64
C GLY A 400 46.34 57.91 -19.05
N LYS A 401 47.52 57.34 -18.86
CA LYS A 401 47.78 55.94 -19.24
C LYS A 401 48.23 55.15 -18.03
N ILE A 402 47.37 54.34 -17.50
CA ILE A 402 47.74 53.24 -16.60
C ILE A 402 48.45 52.23 -17.50
N PRO A 403 49.76 51.93 -17.30
CA PRO A 403 50.52 51.05 -18.21
C PRO A 403 49.98 49.61 -18.25
N ILE A 404 49.19 49.24 -17.27
CA ILE A 404 48.53 47.95 -17.21
C ILE A 404 47.08 48.19 -16.81
N GLN A 405 46.20 47.91 -17.70
CA GLN A 405 44.73 47.84 -17.39
C GLN A 405 44.29 46.41 -17.45
N GLU A 406 43.84 45.89 -16.32
CA GLU A 406 43.18 44.61 -16.31
C GLU A 406 41.90 44.71 -17.13
N LEU A 407 41.82 43.89 -18.16
CA LEU A 407 40.57 43.64 -18.81
C LEU A 407 39.84 42.60 -17.93
N PRO A 408 38.79 43.02 -17.23
CA PRO A 408 38.11 42.09 -16.37
C PRO A 408 37.66 40.91 -17.25
N GLY A 409 38.24 39.76 -17.01
CA GLY A 409 37.80 38.49 -17.57
C GLY A 409 36.38 38.20 -17.02
N GLY A 410 35.35 38.86 -17.60
CA GLY A 410 34.01 38.99 -17.06
C GLY A 410 33.19 37.71 -16.99
N GLY A 411 33.81 36.54 -17.00
CA GLY A 411 33.09 35.28 -16.97
C GLY A 411 32.62 34.84 -15.59
N GLY A 412 33.34 35.13 -14.52
CA GLY A 412 33.09 34.59 -13.19
C GLY A 412 31.72 34.98 -12.62
N GLN A 413 31.40 36.26 -12.61
CA GLN A 413 30.09 36.75 -12.13
C GLN A 413 28.93 36.26 -12.99
N GLN A 414 29.12 36.15 -14.31
CA GLN A 414 28.10 35.61 -15.18
C GLN A 414 27.83 34.11 -14.96
N ILE A 415 28.88 33.34 -14.67
CA ILE A 415 28.77 31.93 -14.31
C ILE A 415 28.00 31.78 -12.99
N GLU A 416 28.35 32.57 -11.97
CA GLU A 416 27.67 32.53 -10.68
C GLU A 416 26.18 32.88 -10.81
N LEU A 417 25.83 33.90 -11.59
CA LEU A 417 24.47 34.28 -11.87
C LEU A 417 23.71 33.17 -12.63
N LEU A 418 24.35 32.51 -13.59
CA LEU A 418 23.73 31.41 -14.35
C LEU A 418 23.56 30.16 -13.49
N ILE A 419 24.50 29.83 -12.60
CA ILE A 419 24.36 28.76 -11.64
C ILE A 419 23.24 29.07 -10.63
N GLY A 420 23.14 30.31 -10.17
CA GLY A 420 22.05 30.77 -9.33
C GLY A 420 20.72 30.65 -10.01
N ALA A 421 20.58 31.03 -11.28
CA ALA A 421 19.39 30.88 -12.07
C ALA A 421 19.02 29.40 -12.28
N TYR A 422 20.00 28.54 -12.59
CA TYR A 422 19.81 27.09 -12.71
C TYR A 422 19.22 26.49 -11.42
N ASN A 423 19.80 26.79 -10.28
CA ASN A 423 19.32 26.32 -8.98
C ASN A 423 17.94 26.88 -8.64
N GLN A 424 17.66 28.11 -9.00
CA GLN A 424 16.33 28.71 -8.82
C GLN A 424 15.26 27.99 -9.65
N TYR A 425 15.54 27.68 -10.92
CA TYR A 425 14.59 26.91 -11.76
C TYR A 425 14.41 25.48 -11.26
N LEU A 426 15.47 24.84 -10.74
CA LEU A 426 15.37 23.53 -10.13
C LEU A 426 14.50 23.57 -8.86
N SER A 427 14.65 24.60 -8.03
CA SER A 427 13.79 24.83 -6.85
C SER A 427 12.32 25.04 -7.27
N MET A 428 12.08 25.82 -8.34
CA MET A 428 10.71 26.00 -8.88
C MET A 428 10.09 24.68 -9.35
N ILE A 429 10.85 23.79 -9.99
CA ILE A 429 10.37 22.45 -10.35
C ILE A 429 9.98 21.68 -9.10
N ARG A 430 10.79 21.72 -8.05
CA ARG A 430 10.47 21.07 -6.76
C ARG A 430 9.20 21.64 -6.12
N ASP A 431 9.04 22.95 -6.11
CA ASP A 431 7.87 23.62 -5.54
C ASP A 431 6.59 23.27 -6.30
N ILE A 432 6.65 23.23 -7.63
CA ILE A 432 5.47 22.90 -8.47
C ILE A 432 5.08 21.43 -8.38
N THR A 433 6.05 20.55 -8.31
CA THR A 433 5.81 19.11 -8.19
C THR A 433 5.48 18.70 -6.75
N GLY A 434 5.89 19.50 -5.77
CA GLY A 434 5.86 19.15 -4.36
C GLY A 434 6.92 18.10 -3.98
N LEU A 435 7.87 17.81 -4.87
CA LEU A 435 8.97 16.88 -4.62
C LEU A 435 10.12 17.63 -3.97
N ASN A 436 10.34 17.40 -2.69
CA ASN A 436 11.39 18.03 -1.93
C ASN A 436 12.73 17.25 -2.01
N GLU A 437 13.79 17.86 -1.48
CA GLU A 437 15.14 17.31 -1.49
C GLU A 437 15.27 15.97 -0.77
N ALA A 438 14.49 15.77 0.29
CA ALA A 438 14.47 14.50 1.03
C ALA A 438 13.97 13.30 0.19
N ARG A 439 13.13 13.56 -0.82
CA ARG A 439 12.60 12.52 -1.71
C ARG A 439 13.36 12.41 -3.02
N ASP A 440 14.03 13.49 -3.43
CA ASP A 440 14.73 13.56 -4.72
C ASP A 440 16.14 12.91 -4.66
N GLY A 441 16.58 12.43 -3.47
CA GLY A 441 17.87 11.81 -3.27
C GLY A 441 19.03 12.83 -3.25
N SER A 442 18.74 14.12 -3.12
CA SER A 442 19.74 15.13 -2.84
C SER A 442 20.18 15.02 -1.38
N ASP A 443 21.45 15.33 -1.10
CA ASP A 443 21.95 15.35 0.28
C ASP A 443 21.12 16.35 1.11
N PRO A 444 20.36 15.87 2.10
CA PRO A 444 19.63 16.77 2.98
C PRO A 444 20.61 17.59 3.80
N ASP A 445 20.21 18.81 4.15
CA ASP A 445 21.00 19.69 5.01
C ASP A 445 21.47 18.92 6.26
N PRO A 446 22.79 18.78 6.51
CA PRO A 446 23.33 18.05 7.66
C PRO A 446 22.80 18.55 9.01
N TYR A 447 22.30 19.78 9.07
CA TYR A 447 21.74 20.40 10.27
C TYR A 447 20.23 20.20 10.42
N SER A 448 19.58 19.59 9.44
CA SER A 448 18.15 19.33 9.48
C SER A 448 17.83 18.15 10.41
N LEU A 449 16.84 18.33 11.28
CA LEU A 449 16.37 17.27 12.19
C LEU A 449 15.70 16.13 11.39
N VAL A 450 16.03 14.89 11.72
CA VAL A 450 15.45 13.68 11.08
C VAL A 450 13.91 13.72 11.07
N GLY A 451 13.29 14.25 12.11
CA GLY A 451 11.82 14.40 12.18
C GLY A 451 11.28 15.39 11.14
N VAL A 452 12.01 16.48 10.85
CA VAL A 452 11.62 17.45 9.81
C VAL A 452 11.77 16.84 8.43
N GLN A 453 12.81 16.06 8.19
CA GLN A 453 13.01 15.36 6.91
C GLN A 453 11.92 14.31 6.66
N LYS A 454 11.55 13.52 7.68
CA LYS A 454 10.41 12.57 7.58
C LYS A 454 9.08 13.27 7.29
N LEU A 455 8.81 14.37 7.98
CA LEU A 455 7.61 15.18 7.75
C LEU A 455 7.60 15.78 6.34
N ALA A 456 8.75 16.25 5.87
CA ALA A 456 8.89 16.78 4.52
C ALA A 456 8.67 15.70 3.46
N ALA A 457 9.20 14.49 3.64
CA ALA A 457 8.95 13.34 2.77
C ALA A 457 7.46 12.95 2.75
N ALA A 458 6.80 12.90 3.91
CA ALA A 458 5.38 12.60 4.01
C ALA A 458 4.51 13.66 3.30
N ASN A 459 4.84 14.94 3.43
CA ASN A 459 4.14 16.02 2.70
C ASN A 459 4.34 15.90 1.19
N SER A 460 5.52 15.53 0.74
CA SER A 460 5.82 15.28 -0.67
C SER A 460 5.03 14.09 -1.23
N ASN A 461 4.82 13.02 -0.45
CA ASN A 461 3.96 11.90 -0.82
C ASN A 461 2.50 12.35 -1.01
N THR A 462 2.05 13.32 -0.22
CA THR A 462 0.69 13.88 -0.35
C THR A 462 0.50 14.63 -1.66
N ALA A 463 1.51 15.32 -2.19
CA ALA A 463 1.43 16.05 -3.46
C ALA A 463 1.15 15.13 -4.67
N THR A 464 1.67 13.90 -4.66
CA THR A 464 1.50 12.89 -5.73
C THR A 464 0.37 11.89 -5.47
N ARG A 465 -0.36 12.01 -4.35
CA ARG A 465 -1.41 11.07 -3.94
C ARG A 465 -2.53 10.89 -4.96
N HIS A 466 -2.89 11.94 -5.71
CA HIS A 466 -3.92 11.88 -6.74
C HIS A 466 -3.55 10.94 -7.90
N ILE A 467 -2.27 10.80 -8.23
CA ILE A 467 -1.77 9.88 -9.26
C ILE A 467 -1.83 8.44 -8.75
N LEU A 468 -1.39 8.22 -7.52
CA LEU A 468 -1.53 6.92 -6.87
C LEU A 468 -2.99 6.48 -6.80
N HIS A 469 -3.89 7.39 -6.43
CA HIS A 469 -5.33 7.11 -6.41
C HIS A 469 -5.86 6.74 -7.81
N ALA A 470 -5.42 7.40 -8.87
CA ALA A 470 -5.79 7.06 -10.25
C ALA A 470 -5.29 5.66 -10.65
N SER A 471 -4.03 5.32 -10.33
CA SER A 471 -3.47 3.99 -10.56
C SER A 471 -4.26 2.89 -9.82
N MET A 472 -4.62 3.15 -8.56
CA MET A 472 -5.46 2.24 -7.77
C MET A 472 -6.87 2.12 -8.33
N SER A 473 -7.48 3.22 -8.78
CA SER A 473 -8.80 3.21 -9.41
C SER A 473 -8.80 2.36 -10.68
N ILE A 474 -7.78 2.50 -11.53
CA ILE A 474 -7.61 1.64 -12.72
C ILE A 474 -7.52 0.16 -12.31
N THR A 475 -6.69 -0.15 -11.33
CA THR A 475 -6.51 -1.53 -10.86
C THR A 475 -7.79 -2.11 -10.28
N SER A 476 -8.53 -1.34 -9.47
CA SER A 476 -9.80 -1.76 -8.86
C SER A 476 -10.88 -2.02 -9.92
N THR A 477 -11.06 -1.07 -10.84
CA THR A 477 -12.06 -1.22 -11.93
C THR A 477 -11.70 -2.38 -12.87
N LEU A 478 -10.41 -2.58 -13.13
CA LEU A 478 -9.92 -3.71 -13.91
C LEU A 478 -10.20 -5.05 -13.20
N ALA A 479 -9.93 -5.14 -11.90
CA ALA A 479 -10.19 -6.33 -11.10
C ALA A 479 -11.69 -6.67 -11.07
N GLU A 480 -12.55 -5.65 -10.94
CA GLU A 480 -14.01 -5.80 -11.04
C GLU A 480 -14.44 -6.32 -12.41
N ALA A 481 -13.91 -5.76 -13.49
CA ALA A 481 -14.18 -6.21 -14.86
C ALA A 481 -13.69 -7.65 -15.11
N ILE A 482 -12.53 -8.03 -14.56
CA ILE A 482 -12.02 -9.40 -14.65
C ILE A 482 -12.92 -10.36 -13.87
N CYS A 483 -13.37 -9.97 -12.67
CA CYS A 483 -14.30 -10.77 -11.88
C CYS A 483 -15.57 -11.10 -12.67
N LEU A 484 -16.21 -10.10 -13.28
CA LEU A 484 -17.40 -10.28 -14.09
C LEU A 484 -17.15 -11.17 -15.32
N ARG A 485 -16.00 -10.99 -16.00
CA ARG A 485 -15.62 -11.87 -17.12
C ARG A 485 -15.38 -13.30 -16.68
N PHE A 486 -14.74 -13.46 -15.53
CA PHE A 486 -14.47 -14.78 -14.97
C PHE A 486 -15.78 -15.53 -14.66
N GLN A 487 -16.76 -14.84 -14.09
CA GLN A 487 -18.09 -15.41 -13.85
C GLN A 487 -18.77 -15.88 -15.13
N ASP A 488 -18.74 -15.06 -16.19
CA ASP A 488 -19.29 -15.39 -17.50
C ASP A 488 -18.58 -16.57 -18.16
N VAL A 489 -17.24 -16.60 -18.10
CA VAL A 489 -16.43 -17.67 -18.71
C VAL A 489 -16.67 -19.01 -18.03
N ILE A 490 -16.73 -19.04 -16.70
CA ILE A 490 -16.98 -20.29 -15.97
C ILE A 490 -18.35 -20.86 -16.30
N GLU A 491 -19.38 -20.03 -16.40
CA GLU A 491 -20.75 -20.50 -16.62
C GLU A 491 -21.02 -20.89 -18.08
N PHE A 492 -20.57 -20.06 -19.03
CA PHE A 492 -21.03 -20.17 -20.42
C PHE A 492 -19.96 -20.68 -21.41
N HIS A 493 -18.70 -20.71 -21.04
CA HIS A 493 -17.65 -21.06 -21.99
C HIS A 493 -17.39 -22.57 -22.03
N PRO A 494 -17.27 -23.20 -23.24
CA PRO A 494 -17.03 -24.64 -23.39
C PRO A 494 -15.67 -25.12 -22.83
N THR A 495 -14.68 -24.22 -22.69
CA THR A 495 -13.34 -24.55 -22.17
C THR A 495 -13.21 -24.26 -20.66
N LYS A 496 -14.31 -24.17 -19.94
CA LYS A 496 -14.33 -23.87 -18.50
C LYS A 496 -13.40 -24.78 -17.67
N GLU A 497 -13.33 -26.07 -17.99
CA GLU A 497 -12.49 -27.02 -17.26
C GLU A 497 -10.98 -26.72 -17.38
N ALA A 498 -10.53 -26.30 -18.56
CA ALA A 498 -9.14 -25.90 -18.76
C ALA A 498 -8.80 -24.62 -17.99
N PHE A 499 -9.75 -23.68 -17.95
CA PHE A 499 -9.62 -22.42 -17.22
C PHE A 499 -9.63 -22.64 -15.70
N ILE A 500 -10.51 -23.49 -15.19
CA ILE A 500 -10.55 -23.91 -13.78
C ILE A 500 -9.24 -24.63 -13.42
N GLY A 501 -8.72 -25.51 -14.29
CA GLY A 501 -7.45 -26.20 -14.08
C GLY A 501 -6.24 -25.26 -13.99
N SER A 502 -6.32 -24.07 -14.58
CA SER A 502 -5.27 -23.06 -14.51
C SER A 502 -5.23 -22.29 -13.19
N ILE A 503 -6.35 -22.23 -12.44
CA ILE A 503 -6.47 -21.50 -11.16
C ILE A 503 -5.70 -22.17 -10.02
N GLY A 504 -5.20 -23.38 -10.22
CA GLY A 504 -4.36 -24.09 -9.28
C GLY A 504 -5.07 -25.21 -8.52
N ARG A 505 -4.38 -26.33 -8.43
CA ARG A 505 -4.91 -27.56 -7.81
C ARG A 505 -5.21 -27.45 -6.31
N PHE A 506 -4.71 -26.44 -5.63
CA PHE A 506 -4.90 -26.24 -4.19
C PHE A 506 -6.23 -25.54 -3.85
N SER A 507 -6.82 -24.84 -4.82
CA SER A 507 -8.11 -24.16 -4.67
C SER A 507 -9.31 -25.04 -5.07
N VAL A 508 -9.05 -26.25 -5.54
CA VAL A 508 -10.04 -27.18 -6.10
C VAL A 508 -10.97 -27.79 -5.05
N GLY A 509 -10.71 -27.59 -3.76
CA GLY A 509 -11.67 -27.97 -2.69
C GLY A 509 -13.02 -27.24 -2.79
N SER A 510 -13.09 -26.17 -3.55
CA SER A 510 -14.29 -25.35 -3.76
C SER A 510 -14.88 -25.45 -5.17
N LEU A 511 -14.53 -26.47 -5.96
CA LEU A 511 -15.06 -26.64 -7.31
C LEU A 511 -16.59 -26.80 -7.34
N GLU A 512 -17.16 -27.39 -6.31
CA GLU A 512 -18.63 -27.49 -6.15
C GLU A 512 -19.25 -26.11 -5.82
N GLU A 513 -18.50 -25.22 -5.19
CA GLU A 513 -18.92 -23.85 -4.89
C GLU A 513 -18.78 -22.89 -6.08
N LEU A 514 -18.00 -23.26 -7.11
CA LEU A 514 -17.89 -22.50 -8.35
C LEU A 514 -19.12 -22.63 -9.26
N ASP A 515 -19.91 -23.68 -9.11
CA ASP A 515 -21.20 -23.80 -9.80
C ASP A 515 -22.17 -22.75 -9.25
N GLY A 516 -22.62 -21.84 -10.12
CA GLY A 516 -23.53 -20.75 -9.74
C GLY A 516 -22.83 -19.43 -9.36
N LEU A 517 -21.54 -19.30 -9.61
CA LEU A 517 -20.75 -18.11 -9.29
C LEU A 517 -21.29 -16.83 -9.98
N HIS A 518 -21.97 -17.00 -11.13
CA HIS A 518 -22.62 -15.92 -11.88
C HIS A 518 -23.81 -15.28 -11.14
N ILE A 519 -24.35 -15.94 -10.11
CA ILE A 519 -25.48 -15.43 -9.32
C ILE A 519 -25.00 -14.44 -8.26
N HIS A 520 -23.73 -14.56 -7.84
CA HIS A 520 -23.15 -13.77 -6.78
C HIS A 520 -22.66 -12.41 -7.29
N ASP A 521 -22.90 -11.36 -6.49
CA ASP A 521 -22.38 -10.02 -6.72
C ASP A 521 -21.18 -9.78 -5.80
N PHE A 522 -20.02 -9.48 -6.39
CA PHE A 522 -18.78 -9.28 -5.64
C PHE A 522 -18.39 -7.82 -5.62
N GLY A 523 -18.21 -7.30 -4.40
CA GLY A 523 -17.48 -6.05 -4.20
C GLY A 523 -15.97 -6.33 -4.17
N ILE A 524 -15.24 -5.72 -5.09
CA ILE A 524 -13.79 -5.85 -5.17
C ILE A 524 -13.12 -4.66 -4.46
N PHE A 525 -12.23 -4.95 -3.53
CA PHE A 525 -11.50 -3.96 -2.75
C PHE A 525 -9.99 -4.17 -2.91
N LEU A 526 -9.26 -3.06 -3.01
CA LEU A 526 -7.81 -3.07 -2.96
C LEU A 526 -7.36 -2.74 -1.54
N GLU A 527 -6.71 -3.67 -0.88
CA GLU A 527 -6.05 -3.44 0.39
C GLU A 527 -4.59 -3.11 0.13
N LEU A 528 -4.20 -1.90 0.52
CA LEU A 528 -2.80 -1.47 0.45
C LEU A 528 -2.03 -2.05 1.63
N GLU A 529 -0.82 -2.55 1.36
CA GLU A 529 0.10 -2.86 2.44
C GLU A 529 0.53 -1.57 3.15
N PRO A 530 0.67 -1.61 4.48
CA PRO A 530 1.14 -0.45 5.25
C PRO A 530 2.57 -0.11 4.86
N ASP A 531 2.89 1.18 4.91
CA ASP A 531 4.24 1.68 4.68
C ASP A 531 5.22 1.11 5.75
N GLU A 532 6.52 1.11 5.43
CA GLU A 532 7.56 0.63 6.37
C GLU A 532 7.53 1.35 7.72
N ASP A 533 7.23 2.65 7.74
CA ASP A 533 7.06 3.42 8.97
C ASP A 533 5.84 2.95 9.77
N GLU A 534 4.73 2.62 9.13
CA GLU A 534 3.54 2.06 9.79
C GLU A 534 3.82 0.64 10.31
N LYS A 535 4.50 -0.20 9.52
CA LYS A 535 4.95 -1.54 9.95
C LYS A 535 5.89 -1.43 11.16
N ALA A 536 6.83 -0.48 11.15
CA ALA A 536 7.74 -0.22 12.25
C ALA A 536 7.01 0.23 13.53
N LEU A 537 5.97 1.07 13.40
CA LEU A 537 5.15 1.49 14.54
C LEU A 537 4.36 0.31 15.15
N VAL A 538 3.77 -0.54 14.31
CA VAL A 538 3.08 -1.76 14.79
C VAL A 538 4.08 -2.68 15.48
N GLU A 539 5.25 -2.91 14.89
CA GLU A 539 6.30 -3.73 15.49
C GLU A 539 6.80 -3.15 16.83
N GLN A 540 6.94 -1.83 16.92
CA GLN A 540 7.31 -1.16 18.17
C GLN A 540 6.25 -1.35 19.26
N ASN A 541 4.96 -1.30 18.89
CA ASN A 541 3.85 -1.58 19.79
C ASN A 541 3.84 -3.04 20.23
N ILE A 542 4.08 -3.99 19.32
CA ILE A 542 4.20 -5.43 19.62
C ILE A 542 5.36 -5.67 20.57
N GLN A 543 6.55 -5.12 20.30
CA GLN A 543 7.72 -5.27 21.16
C GLN A 543 7.49 -4.67 22.55
N ALA A 544 6.82 -3.52 22.63
CA ALA A 544 6.47 -2.91 23.91
C ALA A 544 5.46 -3.77 24.70
N ALA A 545 4.52 -4.42 24.01
CA ALA A 545 3.57 -5.33 24.61
C ALA A 545 4.22 -6.64 25.09
N LEU A 546 5.14 -7.23 24.30
CA LEU A 546 5.93 -8.40 24.66
C LEU A 546 6.86 -8.10 25.84
N ALA A 547 7.53 -6.95 25.85
CA ALA A 547 8.43 -6.54 26.92
C ALA A 547 7.72 -6.37 28.28
N LYS A 548 6.41 -6.04 28.23
CA LYS A 548 5.55 -5.94 29.42
C LYS A 548 4.83 -7.25 29.75
N GLU A 549 5.12 -8.32 29.03
CA GLU A 549 4.44 -9.62 29.16
C GLU A 549 2.90 -9.52 29.04
N SER A 550 2.39 -8.51 28.33
CA SER A 550 0.96 -8.26 28.17
C SER A 550 0.32 -9.01 26.99
N ILE A 551 1.11 -9.73 26.19
CA ILE A 551 0.67 -10.64 25.12
C ILE A 551 1.58 -11.88 25.09
N HIS A 552 1.11 -12.98 24.48
CA HIS A 552 1.92 -14.16 24.22
C HIS A 552 2.76 -14.00 22.93
N LEU A 553 3.78 -14.84 22.76
CA LEU A 553 4.62 -14.83 21.55
C LEU A 553 3.82 -15.24 20.32
N GLU A 554 2.87 -16.16 20.48
CA GLU A 554 1.97 -16.63 19.43
C GLU A 554 1.09 -15.47 18.92
N ASP A 555 0.50 -14.69 19.82
CA ASP A 555 -0.27 -13.49 19.47
C ASP A 555 0.56 -12.48 18.67
N ALA A 556 1.84 -12.34 19.01
CA ALA A 556 2.74 -11.45 18.30
C ALA A 556 3.03 -11.93 16.86
N ILE A 557 3.05 -13.24 16.62
CA ILE A 557 3.20 -13.82 15.28
C ILE A 557 1.94 -13.55 14.48
N ASP A 558 0.75 -13.88 15.03
CA ASP A 558 -0.55 -13.65 14.38
C ASP A 558 -0.74 -12.18 13.98
N ILE A 559 -0.38 -11.25 14.88
CA ILE A 559 -0.50 -9.82 14.60
C ILE A 559 0.43 -9.35 13.47
N ARG A 560 1.63 -9.95 13.34
CA ARG A 560 2.57 -9.64 12.26
C ARG A 560 2.09 -10.12 10.89
N GLU A 561 1.30 -11.17 10.84
CA GLU A 561 0.72 -11.69 9.59
C GLU A 561 -0.39 -10.78 9.04
N ILE A 562 -1.00 -9.94 9.90
CA ILE A 562 -2.06 -9.05 9.48
C ILE A 562 -1.49 -7.88 8.67
N LYS A 563 -1.89 -7.81 7.41
CA LYS A 563 -1.44 -6.78 6.46
C LYS A 563 -1.99 -5.38 6.76
N ASN A 564 -3.13 -5.29 7.46
CA ASN A 564 -3.77 -4.02 7.79
C ASN A 564 -3.33 -3.52 9.16
N SER A 565 -2.60 -2.41 9.21
CA SER A 565 -2.05 -1.82 10.44
C SER A 565 -3.12 -1.46 11.49
N LYS A 566 -4.32 -1.06 11.05
CA LYS A 566 -5.44 -0.74 11.95
C LYS A 566 -6.00 -1.99 12.61
N LEU A 567 -6.21 -3.05 11.83
CA LEU A 567 -6.69 -4.34 12.33
C LEU A 567 -5.65 -4.99 13.24
N ALA A 568 -4.37 -4.93 12.87
CA ALA A 568 -3.26 -5.41 13.71
C ALA A 568 -3.23 -4.72 15.08
N ASN A 569 -3.39 -3.39 15.13
CA ASN A 569 -3.45 -2.65 16.39
C ASN A 569 -4.74 -2.93 17.20
N GLN A 570 -5.87 -3.18 16.53
CA GLN A 570 -7.10 -3.60 17.21
C GLN A 570 -6.93 -5.00 17.83
N LEU A 571 -6.40 -5.96 17.08
CA LEU A 571 -6.12 -7.30 17.60
C LEU A 571 -5.14 -7.25 18.78
N LEU A 572 -4.08 -6.44 18.67
CA LEU A 572 -3.13 -6.22 19.77
C LEU A 572 -3.84 -5.71 21.04
N LYS A 573 -4.79 -4.78 20.90
CA LYS A 573 -5.59 -4.27 22.02
C LYS A 573 -6.42 -5.38 22.67
N TYR A 574 -7.12 -6.20 21.86
CA TYR A 574 -7.94 -7.30 22.36
C TYR A 574 -7.12 -8.40 23.03
N ARG A 575 -6.02 -8.82 22.41
CA ARG A 575 -5.12 -9.83 23.01
C ARG A 575 -4.54 -9.38 24.35
N ARG A 576 -4.24 -8.09 24.48
CA ARG A 576 -3.81 -7.52 25.77
C ARG A 576 -4.90 -7.56 26.84
N VAL A 577 -6.13 -7.20 26.48
CA VAL A 577 -7.28 -7.22 27.41
C VAL A 577 -7.56 -8.66 27.82
N ARG A 578 -7.59 -9.60 26.87
CA ARG A 578 -7.82 -11.02 27.12
C ARG A 578 -6.78 -11.57 28.09
N LYS A 579 -5.50 -11.37 27.83
CA LYS A 579 -4.44 -11.84 28.75
C LYS A 579 -4.57 -11.23 30.14
N GLN A 580 -4.93 -9.97 30.24
CA GLN A 580 -5.17 -9.34 31.56
C GLN A 580 -6.35 -9.98 32.29
N GLN A 581 -7.40 -10.38 31.58
CA GLN A 581 -8.53 -11.10 32.15
C GLN A 581 -8.15 -12.52 32.57
N ASP A 582 -7.40 -13.23 31.77
CA ASP A 582 -6.89 -14.57 32.05
C ASP A 582 -5.94 -14.56 33.27
N ASP A 583 -5.05 -13.60 33.36
CA ASP A 583 -4.15 -13.41 34.49
C ASP A 583 -4.93 -13.08 35.78
N GLN A 584 -6.00 -12.28 35.69
CA GLN A 584 -6.90 -11.99 36.82
C GLN A 584 -7.70 -13.22 37.22
N ALA A 585 -8.23 -13.98 36.28
CA ALA A 585 -8.96 -15.22 36.52
C ALA A 585 -8.05 -16.26 37.22
N PHE A 586 -6.85 -16.43 36.70
CA PHE A 586 -5.84 -17.31 37.30
C PHE A 586 -5.46 -16.89 38.74
N ALA A 587 -5.29 -15.59 38.98
CA ALA A 587 -5.02 -15.07 40.32
C ALA A 587 -6.18 -15.31 41.29
N ILE A 588 -7.43 -15.18 40.82
CA ILE A 588 -8.63 -15.47 41.62
C ILE A 588 -8.73 -16.97 41.91
N GLU A 589 -8.49 -17.82 40.92
CA GLU A 589 -8.49 -19.29 41.08
C GLU A 589 -7.41 -19.72 42.05
N GLN A 590 -6.22 -19.16 41.99
CA GLN A 590 -5.13 -19.42 42.92
C GLN A 590 -5.51 -18.98 44.34
N GLN A 591 -6.15 -17.82 44.52
CA GLN A 591 -6.68 -17.39 45.81
C GLN A 591 -7.76 -18.33 46.36
N GLN A 592 -8.67 -18.77 45.48
CA GLN A 592 -9.71 -19.73 45.90
C GLN A 592 -9.13 -21.09 46.27
N ALA A 593 -8.15 -21.57 45.48
CA ALA A 593 -7.44 -22.82 45.81
C ALA A 593 -6.69 -22.72 47.15
N GLN A 594 -6.04 -21.58 47.40
CA GLN A 594 -5.38 -21.32 48.72
C GLN A 594 -6.39 -21.23 49.84
N ALA A 595 -7.52 -20.55 49.61
CA ALA A 595 -8.58 -20.45 50.65
C ALA A 595 -9.23 -21.81 50.91
N LYS A 596 -9.46 -22.64 49.91
CA LYS A 596 -9.93 -24.02 50.09
C LYS A 596 -8.91 -24.89 50.85
N ALA A 597 -7.64 -24.82 50.46
CA ALA A 597 -6.59 -25.57 51.17
C ALA A 597 -6.46 -25.14 52.65
N GLN A 598 -6.62 -23.85 52.93
CA GLN A 598 -6.66 -23.34 54.33
C GLN A 598 -7.92 -23.80 55.08
N ALA A 599 -9.08 -23.79 54.42
CA ALA A 599 -10.33 -24.27 55.05
C ALA A 599 -10.28 -25.79 55.32
N ASP A 600 -9.76 -26.58 54.42
CA ASP A 600 -9.59 -28.03 54.58
C ASP A 600 -8.58 -28.35 55.68
N ALA A 601 -7.49 -27.56 55.79
CA ALA A 601 -6.52 -27.70 56.87
C ALA A 601 -7.14 -27.32 58.23
N GLN A 602 -7.99 -26.28 58.29
CA GLN A 602 -8.72 -25.89 59.50
C GLN A 602 -9.77 -26.95 59.89
N ALA A 603 -10.51 -27.51 58.93
CA ALA A 603 -11.48 -28.56 59.19
C ALA A 603 -10.85 -29.85 59.69
N THR A 604 -9.66 -30.23 59.17
CA THR A 604 -8.90 -31.39 59.69
C THR A 604 -8.37 -31.16 61.10
N VAL A 605 -7.94 -29.95 61.44
CA VAL A 605 -7.52 -29.57 62.79
C VAL A 605 -8.70 -29.58 63.77
N GLU A 606 -9.86 -29.08 63.36
CA GLU A 606 -11.08 -29.12 64.17
C GLU A 606 -11.60 -30.57 64.40
N GLN A 607 -11.56 -31.41 63.34
CA GLN A 607 -11.90 -32.83 63.50
C GLN A 607 -10.95 -33.54 64.41
N ALA A 608 -9.64 -33.28 64.36
CA ALA A 608 -8.66 -33.84 65.28
C ALA A 608 -8.86 -33.38 66.71
N LYS A 609 -9.24 -32.10 66.94
CA LYS A 609 -9.62 -31.53 68.19
C LYS A 609 -10.91 -32.17 68.78
N ALA A 610 -11.93 -32.36 67.93
CA ALA A 610 -13.18 -33.01 68.34
C ALA A 610 -12.97 -34.51 68.72
N GLN A 611 -12.15 -35.21 67.93
CA GLN A 611 -11.76 -36.61 68.30
C GLN A 611 -10.98 -36.66 69.54
N SER A 612 -10.04 -35.77 69.84
CA SER A 612 -9.28 -35.72 71.06
C SER A 612 -10.19 -35.41 72.27
N GLN A 613 -11.17 -34.50 72.09
CA GLN A 613 -12.17 -34.23 73.14
C GLN A 613 -13.10 -35.41 73.41
N GLN A 614 -13.51 -36.18 72.39
CA GLN A 614 -14.26 -37.40 72.58
C GLN A 614 -13.48 -38.48 73.33
N VAL A 615 -12.18 -38.61 73.02
CA VAL A 615 -11.31 -39.56 73.76
C VAL A 615 -11.14 -39.12 75.20
N VAL A 616 -10.94 -37.83 75.46
CA VAL A 616 -10.86 -37.26 76.78
C VAL A 616 -12.18 -37.44 77.59
N THR A 617 -13.33 -37.26 76.87
CA THR A 617 -14.65 -37.45 77.51
C THR A 617 -14.93 -38.95 77.83
N LYS A 618 -14.54 -39.86 76.89
CA LYS A 618 -14.59 -41.30 77.16
C LYS A 618 -13.65 -41.72 78.34
N MET A 619 -12.47 -41.16 78.36
CA MET A 619 -11.56 -41.42 79.50
C MET A 619 -12.11 -40.90 80.85
N LYS A 620 -12.84 -39.77 80.89
CA LYS A 620 -13.51 -39.24 82.06
C LYS A 620 -14.66 -40.15 82.57
N ILE A 621 -15.41 -40.75 81.61
CA ILE A 621 -16.46 -41.73 81.98
C ILE A 621 -15.87 -43.04 82.50
N ASP A 622 -14.73 -43.52 81.96
CA ASP A 622 -14.01 -44.67 82.46
C ASP A 622 -13.30 -44.38 83.78
N GLU A 623 -12.98 -43.09 84.07
CA GLU A 623 -12.38 -42.65 85.36
C GLU A 623 -13.34 -42.67 86.53
N GLU A 624 -14.64 -42.49 86.33
CA GLU A 624 -15.69 -42.58 87.32
C GLU A 624 -15.97 -44.05 87.73
N THR A 625 -15.72 -45.00 86.82
CA THR A 625 -15.91 -46.47 87.12
C THR A 625 -14.66 -47.18 87.63
N ALA A 626 -13.50 -46.50 87.58
CA ALA A 626 -12.20 -47.12 88.05
C ALA A 626 -11.62 -46.49 89.32
N LYS A 627 -12.40 -45.76 90.12
CA LYS A 627 -11.94 -44.99 91.28
C LYS A 627 -11.57 -45.84 92.54
N GLU A 628 -11.60 -47.21 92.47
CA GLU A 628 -11.20 -48.03 93.59
C GLU A 628 -9.93 -48.89 93.38
N GLY A 629 -9.12 -48.66 92.33
CA GLY A 629 -8.00 -49.55 92.23
C GLY A 629 -6.82 -49.26 91.33
N LEU A 630 -6.48 -48.03 90.89
CA LEU A 630 -5.31 -47.83 90.01
C LEU A 630 -4.76 -46.41 89.93
N ASN A 631 -4.33 -45.82 91.06
CA ASN A 631 -3.70 -44.49 91.05
C ASN A 631 -2.25 -44.48 90.49
N GLU A 632 -1.59 -45.61 90.25
CA GLU A 632 -0.26 -45.61 89.65
C GLU A 632 -0.21 -45.82 88.13
N LYS A 633 -1.21 -46.50 87.58
CA LYS A 633 -1.27 -46.70 86.11
C LYS A 633 -1.80 -45.49 85.35
N PHE A 634 -2.62 -44.67 85.99
CA PHE A 634 -3.22 -43.47 85.40
C PHE A 634 -2.18 -42.39 85.10
N LEU A 635 -1.18 -42.23 85.93
CA LEU A 635 -0.11 -41.25 85.71
C LEU A 635 0.84 -41.66 84.60
N GLN A 636 0.97 -42.95 84.28
CA GLN A 636 1.77 -43.44 83.18
C GLN A 636 1.04 -43.27 81.84
N VAL A 637 -0.26 -43.59 81.78
CA VAL A 637 -1.10 -43.43 80.57
C VAL A 637 -1.32 -41.98 80.25
N GLU A 638 -1.52 -41.10 81.24
CA GLU A 638 -1.65 -39.66 81.02
C GLU A 638 -0.35 -39.04 80.42
N LYS A 639 0.82 -39.54 80.86
CA LYS A 639 2.09 -39.12 80.31
C LYS A 639 2.33 -39.65 78.90
N GLU A 640 1.88 -40.85 78.53
CA GLU A 640 1.99 -41.43 77.23
C GLU A 640 1.05 -40.71 76.23
N VAL A 641 -0.20 -40.52 76.62
CA VAL A 641 -1.20 -39.81 75.80
C VAL A 641 -0.81 -38.35 75.58
N LYS A 642 -0.29 -37.68 76.58
CA LYS A 642 0.21 -36.33 76.48
C LYS A 642 1.45 -36.24 75.57
N LYS A 643 2.28 -37.29 75.63
CA LYS A 643 3.47 -37.39 74.78
C LYS A 643 3.11 -37.70 73.33
N GLU A 644 2.11 -38.55 73.07
CA GLU A 644 1.57 -38.81 71.72
C GLU A 644 0.84 -37.60 71.19
N LEU A 645 0.07 -36.86 71.98
CA LEU A 645 -0.59 -35.65 71.58
C LEU A 645 0.41 -34.53 71.24
N MET A 646 1.46 -34.37 72.05
CA MET A 646 2.53 -33.43 71.73
C MET A 646 3.35 -33.86 70.50
N GLN A 647 3.54 -35.18 70.30
CA GLN A 647 4.16 -35.65 69.04
C GLN A 647 3.29 -35.39 67.81
N TYR A 648 2.00 -35.62 67.96
CA TYR A 648 1.06 -35.38 66.89
C TYR A 648 0.91 -33.87 66.51
N GLU A 649 0.85 -32.99 67.53
CA GLU A 649 0.90 -31.53 67.34
C GLU A 649 2.26 -31.10 66.76
N PHE A 650 3.35 -31.73 67.14
CA PHE A 650 4.67 -31.45 66.64
C PHE A 650 4.79 -31.90 65.17
N ASP A 651 4.30 -33.10 64.83
CA ASP A 651 4.29 -33.59 63.45
C ASP A 651 3.37 -32.81 62.57
N LEU A 652 2.22 -32.31 63.04
CA LEU A 652 1.31 -31.46 62.34
C LEU A 652 1.92 -30.06 62.08
N ASN A 653 2.59 -29.51 63.11
CA ASN A 653 3.30 -28.23 62.98
C ASN A 653 4.54 -28.36 62.08
N VAL A 654 5.21 -29.51 62.07
CA VAL A 654 6.31 -29.78 61.13
C VAL A 654 5.81 -29.89 59.71
N LYS A 655 4.69 -30.60 59.46
CA LYS A 655 4.06 -30.66 58.15
C LYS A 655 3.56 -29.31 57.66
N LEU A 656 2.98 -28.52 58.58
CA LEU A 656 2.54 -27.14 58.24
C LEU A 656 3.74 -26.25 57.89
N LYS A 657 4.84 -26.37 58.71
CA LYS A 657 6.08 -25.66 58.41
C LYS A 657 6.78 -26.15 57.13
N GLU A 658 6.73 -27.45 56.85
CA GLU A 658 7.25 -28.00 55.61
C GLU A 658 6.44 -27.53 54.41
N MET A 659 5.09 -27.47 54.53
CA MET A 659 4.24 -26.87 53.46
C MET A 659 4.48 -25.38 53.31
N GLU A 660 4.59 -24.63 54.43
CA GLU A 660 4.95 -23.20 54.38
C GLU A 660 6.37 -23.00 53.83
N MET A 661 7.34 -23.85 54.20
CA MET A 661 8.70 -23.79 53.65
C MET A 661 8.77 -24.20 52.18
N ASN A 662 7.99 -25.16 51.75
CA ASN A 662 7.90 -25.53 50.36
C ASN A 662 7.21 -24.42 49.51
N PHE A 663 6.15 -23.83 50.06
CA PHE A 663 5.49 -22.69 49.46
C PHE A 663 6.38 -21.43 49.40
N GLN A 664 7.13 -21.16 50.50
CA GLN A 664 8.14 -20.10 50.50
C GLN A 664 9.33 -20.40 49.57
N LYS A 665 9.72 -21.66 49.41
CA LYS A 665 10.74 -22.09 48.46
C LYS A 665 10.27 -21.94 47.03
N ASP A 666 9.00 -22.21 46.72
CA ASP A 666 8.43 -22.04 45.42
C ASP A 666 8.22 -20.53 45.07
N ILE A 667 7.78 -19.75 46.05
CA ILE A 667 7.75 -18.27 45.91
C ILE A 667 9.18 -17.71 45.80
N ALA A 668 10.12 -18.22 46.59
CA ALA A 668 11.52 -17.79 46.52
C ALA A 668 12.21 -18.22 45.22
N LYS A 669 11.82 -19.38 44.64
CA LYS A 669 12.25 -19.78 43.28
C LYS A 669 11.66 -18.87 42.21
N GLN A 670 10.35 -18.61 42.28
CA GLN A 670 9.71 -17.68 41.36
C GLN A 670 10.26 -16.26 41.47
N ASN A 671 10.48 -15.79 42.72
CA ASN A 671 11.10 -14.48 42.94
C ASN A 671 12.58 -14.46 42.53
N LYS A 672 13.32 -15.56 42.73
CA LYS A 672 14.71 -15.65 42.28
C LYS A 672 14.85 -15.71 40.78
N ASP A 673 13.98 -16.45 40.08
CA ASP A 673 13.90 -16.47 38.64
C ASP A 673 13.44 -15.10 38.08
N SER A 674 12.52 -14.40 38.78
CA SER A 674 12.10 -13.05 38.46
C SER A 674 13.20 -12.03 38.72
N ASP A 675 13.91 -12.15 39.86
CA ASP A 675 15.01 -11.23 40.20
C ASP A 675 16.26 -11.47 39.36
N GLU A 676 16.58 -12.70 38.95
CA GLU A 676 17.63 -13.00 37.98
C GLU A 676 17.29 -12.44 36.60
N ARG A 677 16.06 -12.60 36.17
CA ARG A 677 15.57 -11.95 34.89
C ARG A 677 15.53 -10.44 35.00
N MET A 678 15.20 -9.87 36.15
CA MET A 678 15.24 -8.42 36.39
C MET A 678 16.67 -7.88 36.50
N ASN A 679 17.58 -8.62 37.15
CA ASN A 679 18.98 -8.24 37.25
C ASN A 679 19.70 -8.35 35.91
N ASP A 680 19.45 -9.39 35.12
CA ASP A 680 19.94 -9.49 33.73
C ASP A 680 19.42 -8.37 32.84
N LYS A 681 18.14 -8.00 33.02
CA LYS A 681 17.56 -6.83 32.29
C LYS A 681 18.15 -5.52 32.79
N LYS A 682 18.41 -5.37 34.09
CA LYS A 682 19.05 -4.19 34.68
C LYS A 682 20.50 -4.08 34.21
N MET A 683 21.28 -5.17 34.22
CA MET A 683 22.65 -5.19 33.70
C MET A 683 22.71 -4.85 32.22
N LYS A 684 21.84 -5.45 31.37
CA LYS A 684 21.73 -5.11 29.95
C LYS A 684 21.24 -3.69 29.73
N THR A 685 20.44 -3.14 30.65
CA THR A 685 19.94 -1.74 30.54
C THR A 685 21.02 -0.76 31.04
N GLU A 686 21.83 -1.14 32.02
CA GLU A 686 22.96 -0.34 32.47
C GLU A 686 24.12 -0.35 31.47
N GLU A 687 24.42 -1.51 30.85
CA GLU A 687 25.38 -1.58 29.75
C GLU A 687 24.92 -0.77 28.52
N LYS A 688 23.62 -0.81 28.16
CA LYS A 688 23.07 0.06 27.13
C LYS A 688 23.09 1.54 27.51
N LYS A 689 22.83 1.87 28.79
CA LYS A 689 22.95 3.26 29.27
C LYS A 689 24.39 3.74 29.34
N ALA A 690 25.34 2.87 29.63
CA ALA A 690 26.76 3.22 29.57
C ALA A 690 27.24 3.46 28.12
N GLY A 691 26.81 2.60 27.16
CA GLY A 691 27.12 2.81 25.75
C GLY A 691 26.42 4.03 25.13
N ILE A 692 25.24 4.42 25.64
CA ILE A 692 24.55 5.63 25.21
C ILE A 692 25.19 6.90 25.78
N LYS A 693 25.82 6.83 26.96
CA LYS A 693 26.50 8.00 27.55
C LYS A 693 27.71 8.45 26.76
N ASP A 694 28.37 7.54 26.04
CA ASP A 694 29.53 7.87 25.24
C ASP A 694 29.21 8.42 23.85
N THR A 695 27.95 8.26 23.40
CA THR A 695 27.51 8.67 22.04
C THR A 695 26.52 9.83 22.00
N GLN A 696 25.90 10.19 23.13
CA GLN A 696 25.04 11.36 23.19
C GLN A 696 25.80 12.58 23.72
N ALA A 697 26.10 13.51 22.83
CA ALA A 697 26.40 14.87 23.23
C ALA A 697 25.24 15.36 24.11
N LYS A 698 25.53 15.79 25.31
CA LYS A 698 24.53 16.39 26.20
C LYS A 698 23.80 17.48 25.42
N PRO A 699 22.46 17.46 25.34
CA PRO A 699 21.75 18.58 24.76
C PRO A 699 22.19 19.85 25.47
N SER A 700 22.49 20.86 24.68
CA SER A 700 22.97 22.13 25.23
C SER A 700 21.94 22.65 26.21
N LYS A 701 22.37 23.02 27.42
CA LYS A 701 21.52 23.60 28.47
C LYS A 701 20.73 24.85 28.02
N SER A 702 21.03 25.36 26.83
CA SER A 702 20.33 26.49 26.24
C SER A 702 18.96 26.19 25.65
N PHE A 703 18.63 24.89 25.42
CA PHE A 703 17.31 24.52 24.89
C PHE A 703 16.25 24.44 25.99
N GLU A 704 16.64 23.97 27.17
CA GLU A 704 15.70 23.87 28.31
C GLU A 704 15.53 25.16 29.08
N SER A 705 16.54 26.05 29.06
CA SER A 705 16.51 27.29 29.85
C SER A 705 15.78 28.48 29.21
N LYS A 706 15.32 28.34 27.95
CA LYS A 706 14.65 29.44 27.24
C LYS A 706 13.16 29.24 27.00
N GLY A 707 12.53 28.26 27.70
CA GLY A 707 11.08 28.08 27.59
C GLY A 707 10.61 28.24 26.14
N ASN A 708 11.27 27.48 25.21
CA ASN A 708 10.83 27.50 23.84
C ASN A 708 9.45 26.94 23.77
N ASP A 709 8.51 27.87 23.75
CA ASP A 709 7.18 27.58 23.37
C ASP A 709 7.17 26.98 21.95
N VAL A 710 6.41 25.93 21.79
CA VAL A 710 6.26 25.17 20.55
C VAL A 710 5.77 26.05 19.39
N THR A 711 5.35 27.28 19.69
CA THR A 711 4.81 28.26 18.76
C THR A 711 5.87 29.23 18.19
N GLY A 712 7.18 29.01 18.49
CA GLY A 712 8.24 29.80 17.91
C GLY A 712 8.25 31.26 18.35
N GLY A 713 7.80 31.57 19.59
CA GLY A 713 7.79 32.91 20.13
C GLY A 713 6.56 33.74 19.74
N ILE A 714 5.52 33.12 19.21
CA ILE A 714 4.24 33.79 18.97
C ILE A 714 3.48 33.83 20.29
N ASP A 715 3.29 35.03 20.80
CA ASP A 715 2.48 35.30 22.00
C ASP A 715 0.99 35.01 21.70
N LEU A 716 0.50 33.87 22.20
CA LEU A 716 -0.89 33.45 22.04
C LEU A 716 -1.87 34.19 22.93
N SER A 717 -1.43 35.02 23.86
CA SER A 717 -2.30 35.81 24.72
C SER A 717 -3.21 36.81 23.96
N ARG A 718 -2.89 37.06 22.68
CA ARG A 718 -3.68 37.87 21.74
C ARG A 718 -4.87 37.15 21.13
N PHE A 719 -4.93 35.83 21.26
CA PHE A 719 -5.97 34.99 20.63
C PHE A 719 -6.95 34.36 21.63
N GLU A 720 -6.85 34.68 22.91
CA GLU A 720 -7.89 34.31 23.86
C GLU A 720 -9.12 35.17 23.64
N PRO A 721 -10.30 34.57 23.43
CA PRO A 721 -11.54 35.33 23.31
C PRO A 721 -11.83 36.03 24.67
N LYS A 722 -12.08 37.32 24.60
CA LYS A 722 -12.52 38.12 25.73
C LYS A 722 -13.89 37.68 26.22
#